data_66fb72d4b74af7e21bee7d1604142682
#
_entry.id   66fb72d4b74af7e21bee7d1604142682
#
_cell.length_a   1.000
_cell.length_b   1.000
_cell.length_c   1.000
_cell.angle_alpha   90.00
_cell.angle_beta   90.00
_cell.angle_gamma   90.00
#
_symmetry.space_group_name_H-M   'P 1'
#
loop_
_entity.id
_entity.type
_entity.pdbx_description
1 polymer ?
#
loop_
_entity_poly.entity_id
_entity_poly.type
_entity_poly.pdbx_seq_one_letter_code
_entity_poly.pdbx_strand_id
1 'polypeptide(L)'
;MQPASVRAFCITVLGVAAMALLAGARLADAQQQTTATTTGGLEEIVVTAQKREQNPQEIGISLSAITGNDLNELGVTTATDITKSMPAVVLTQPNGPSSFSLAIRGVVQNDFADHQESPAAIYVDDVYVSQMIGLAFSTFDIDRVEVLRGPQGTLFGRNATGGLAHFISRRPTDDTNGYMDVTVGERNLFRAEGAFGGAISDGIDGRIAFQSNHYDPLFKNVFGGANDAENGNDWGLRGQLLFKLSAGSQLLLLGRLSRTDVHAGSWETITTKNIGPGVDVPALPTDNPYGTCPGCNASGLPASGPFVTRDNISGFTKLKGSGITLKYTGDLGGGTALTLIGDYTSLRKDYQEDSDASPDTLFQFFNGSKVNQGSFEARLNGGDQKLNWTAGLYGLRIDGDYYEGWLGPTFFTAQEFNTATNPNTPLYYGIPGVWPFGTPPYWHDPAGTDLVAGPSGSPYPGGYPATRSPYSLKTTSYAAFGQLEYRFTDLIGLTVGGRVTRDKKDFHFSWYPYVYYPHSTTGATTQLTRLAGLPLETDYDNSRSDTLYAGKVQLDFHLAPDFLAYAGVNRGVKGGGYTAPLFPLFITDLSTLTFKPETLTSYEAGFKSEYFDHTLRVNGAVYYYDYKDYQALLYTISLEQLIVNADAKHTGGELEVDWAPTPAWRFAVGVAYVDAIVKDVDTRGNGIHADYVPGNAPRWTGNALVRYNLPVGSGHVALQLDGNYLSRFWFNLSDLPVVEQPAFGVANARVSYTPNTGKYEIGASVENLADKHYGTMGFDNTSINGLAQIYPGMPRWFKAHITYHF
;
A
#
# COMPACT_ATOMS: atom_id res chain seq x y z
N MET A 1 26.90 20.90 5.90
CA MET A 1 26.58 21.27 7.27
C MET A 1 25.37 20.47 7.71
N GLN A 2 25.63 19.34 8.35
CA GLN A 2 24.64 18.54 9.09
C GLN A 2 25.42 17.41 9.75
N PRO A 3 25.30 17.00 10.97
CA PRO A 3 24.18 16.30 11.54
C PRO A 3 24.01 16.54 13.06
N ALA A 4 23.53 17.69 13.47
CA ALA A 4 23.34 17.93 14.90
C ALA A 4 21.92 17.61 15.40
N SER A 5 20.91 17.62 14.52
CA SER A 5 19.51 17.45 14.90
C SER A 5 19.11 15.98 15.17
N VAL A 6 19.66 15.03 14.42
CA VAL A 6 19.38 13.58 14.61
C VAL A 6 20.02 13.07 15.89
N ARG A 7 21.25 13.50 16.19
CA ARG A 7 21.91 13.15 17.47
C ARG A 7 21.18 13.70 18.69
N ALA A 8 20.64 14.90 18.61
CA ALA A 8 19.87 15.50 19.71
C ALA A 8 18.55 14.75 19.96
N PHE A 9 17.86 14.31 18.92
CA PHE A 9 16.61 13.53 19.05
C PHE A 9 16.85 12.12 19.58
N CYS A 10 17.86 11.42 19.08
CA CYS A 10 18.26 10.11 19.62
C CYS A 10 18.69 10.19 21.09
N ILE A 11 19.39 11.23 21.50
CA ILE A 11 19.78 11.43 22.90
C ILE A 11 18.55 11.73 23.77
N THR A 12 17.56 12.46 23.26
CA THR A 12 16.32 12.76 24.01
C THR A 12 15.41 11.54 24.14
N VAL A 13 15.28 10.72 23.10
CA VAL A 13 14.49 9.47 23.14
C VAL A 13 15.18 8.43 24.02
N LEU A 14 16.51 8.30 23.94
CA LEU A 14 17.28 7.43 24.84
C LEU A 14 17.24 7.92 26.29
N GLY A 15 17.17 9.22 26.52
CA GLY A 15 17.01 9.80 27.85
C GLY A 15 15.65 9.50 28.49
N VAL A 16 14.57 9.54 27.72
CA VAL A 16 13.22 9.18 28.19
C VAL A 16 13.10 7.67 28.40
N ALA A 17 13.67 6.84 27.52
CA ALA A 17 13.72 5.40 27.68
C ALA A 17 14.58 4.99 28.90
N ALA A 18 15.71 5.67 29.15
CA ALA A 18 16.55 5.42 30.32
C ALA A 18 15.86 5.85 31.63
N MET A 19 15.06 6.93 31.63
CA MET A 19 14.26 7.31 32.80
C MET A 19 13.12 6.34 33.07
N ALA A 20 12.49 5.77 32.03
CA ALA A 20 11.48 4.72 32.17
C ALA A 20 12.08 3.41 32.73
N LEU A 21 13.27 3.03 32.27
CA LEU A 21 14.02 1.88 32.77
C LEU A 21 14.48 2.05 34.24
N LEU A 22 14.86 3.25 34.65
CA LEU A 22 15.25 3.56 36.03
C LEU A 22 14.05 3.67 36.98
N ALA A 23 12.86 4.04 36.50
CA ALA A 23 11.63 4.02 37.27
C ALA A 23 11.09 2.60 37.46
N GLY A 24 11.20 1.73 36.44
CA GLY A 24 10.77 0.33 36.47
C GLY A 24 11.63 -0.56 37.41
N ALA A 25 12.91 -0.23 37.61
CA ALA A 25 13.82 -1.03 38.45
C ALA A 25 13.54 -0.95 39.96
N ARG A 26 12.61 -0.12 40.41
CA ARG A 26 12.25 0.00 41.85
C ARG A 26 10.93 -0.65 42.22
N LEU A 27 10.16 -1.24 41.27
CA LEU A 27 8.85 -1.84 41.50
C LEU A 27 8.76 -3.34 41.20
N ALA A 28 9.91 -4.00 40.97
CA ALA A 28 9.96 -5.43 40.68
C ALA A 28 10.14 -6.26 41.96
N ASP A 29 9.15 -6.24 42.84
CA ASP A 29 8.95 -7.37 43.78
C ASP A 29 7.46 -7.69 43.86
N ALA A 30 7.17 -8.97 43.58
CA ALA A 30 5.89 -9.67 43.68
C ALA A 30 4.86 -9.43 42.54
N GLN A 31 4.87 -10.35 41.54
CA GLN A 31 3.71 -11.25 41.38
C GLN A 31 4.06 -12.37 40.38
N GLN A 32 3.89 -13.61 40.77
CA GLN A 32 3.92 -14.79 39.94
C GLN A 32 2.78 -14.64 38.87
N GLN A 33 3.14 -14.38 37.64
CA GLN A 33 2.22 -14.66 36.53
C GLN A 33 2.03 -16.17 36.43
N THR A 34 0.82 -16.59 36.59
CA THR A 34 0.36 -17.93 36.17
C THR A 34 0.60 -18.03 34.67
N THR A 35 1.66 -18.68 34.25
CA THR A 35 1.84 -19.19 32.91
C THR A 35 0.62 -20.04 32.59
N ALA A 36 -0.23 -19.57 31.68
CA ALA A 36 -1.21 -20.43 31.04
C ALA A 36 -0.41 -21.59 30.41
N THR A 37 -0.59 -22.76 30.90
CA THR A 37 -0.10 -24.01 30.32
C THR A 37 -0.78 -24.10 28.95
N THR A 38 -0.07 -23.77 27.87
CA THR A 38 -0.47 -24.02 26.50
C THR A 38 -0.63 -25.52 26.33
N THR A 39 -1.84 -26.01 26.43
CA THR A 39 -2.26 -27.25 25.80
C THR A 39 -1.97 -27.03 24.31
N GLY A 40 -1.19 -27.90 23.69
CA GLY A 40 -0.54 -27.75 22.37
C GLY A 40 -1.45 -27.57 21.15
N GLY A 41 -2.43 -26.67 21.21
CA GLY A 41 -3.30 -26.23 20.12
C GLY A 41 -2.83 -24.90 19.50
N LEU A 42 -3.38 -24.55 18.34
CA LEU A 42 -3.21 -23.25 17.73
C LEU A 42 -3.83 -22.16 18.61
N GLU A 43 -3.22 -20.98 18.63
CA GLU A 43 -3.75 -19.82 19.39
C GLU A 43 -5.17 -19.47 18.91
N GLU A 44 -6.09 -19.32 19.86
CA GLU A 44 -7.43 -18.84 19.57
C GLU A 44 -7.37 -17.33 19.32
N ILE A 45 -7.73 -16.93 18.12
CA ILE A 45 -7.71 -15.52 17.68
C ILE A 45 -9.14 -14.99 17.76
N VAL A 46 -9.34 -13.81 18.35
CA VAL A 46 -10.61 -13.09 18.31
C VAL A 46 -10.50 -12.01 17.23
N VAL A 47 -11.48 -11.95 16.32
CA VAL A 47 -11.51 -10.97 15.23
C VAL A 47 -12.70 -10.04 15.34
N THR A 48 -12.61 -8.88 14.61
CA THR A 48 -13.68 -7.88 14.55
C THR A 48 -14.27 -7.74 13.14
N ALA A 49 -14.20 -8.80 12.36
CA ALA A 49 -14.59 -8.84 10.93
C ALA A 49 -16.06 -8.45 10.67
N GLN A 50 -16.94 -8.60 11.64
CA GLN A 50 -18.36 -8.16 11.54
C GLN A 50 -18.67 -7.00 12.50
N LYS A 51 -17.69 -6.17 12.81
CA LYS A 51 -17.81 -5.04 13.73
C LYS A 51 -18.20 -5.45 15.16
N ARG A 52 -17.93 -6.69 15.55
CA ARG A 52 -18.06 -7.27 16.89
C ARG A 52 -17.00 -8.37 17.08
N GLU A 53 -16.62 -8.63 18.31
CA GLU A 53 -15.65 -9.66 18.65
C GLU A 53 -16.25 -11.06 18.44
N GLN A 54 -15.57 -11.91 17.67
CA GLN A 54 -16.04 -13.25 17.28
C GLN A 54 -14.84 -14.18 17.03
N ASN A 55 -15.07 -15.48 17.16
CA ASN A 55 -14.13 -16.49 16.70
C ASN A 55 -14.14 -16.52 15.16
N PRO A 56 -12.98 -16.37 14.46
CA PRO A 56 -12.92 -16.42 13.00
C PRO A 56 -13.42 -17.73 12.39
N GLN A 57 -13.42 -18.84 13.13
CA GLN A 57 -13.90 -20.14 12.65
C GLN A 57 -15.43 -20.23 12.63
N GLU A 58 -16.12 -19.36 13.36
CA GLU A 58 -17.59 -19.30 13.37
C GLU A 58 -18.19 -18.31 12.36
N ILE A 59 -17.35 -17.63 11.57
CA ILE A 59 -17.79 -16.58 10.63
C ILE A 59 -17.64 -17.08 9.20
N GLY A 60 -18.74 -17.12 8.43
CA GLY A 60 -18.75 -17.48 7.00
C GLY A 60 -18.15 -16.40 6.10
N ILE A 61 -16.91 -16.00 6.33
CA ILE A 61 -16.15 -15.05 5.53
C ILE A 61 -14.76 -15.63 5.32
N SER A 62 -14.22 -15.54 4.10
CA SER A 62 -12.81 -15.82 3.88
C SER A 62 -11.98 -14.73 4.54
N LEU A 63 -11.26 -15.11 5.58
CA LEU A 63 -10.55 -14.22 6.49
C LEU A 63 -9.25 -14.86 6.95
N SER A 64 -8.15 -14.11 6.87
CA SER A 64 -6.89 -14.41 7.58
C SER A 64 -6.67 -13.39 8.69
N ALA A 65 -6.30 -13.86 9.86
CA ALA A 65 -5.90 -13.01 10.97
C ALA A 65 -4.52 -13.45 11.47
N ILE A 66 -3.65 -12.49 11.72
CA ILE A 66 -2.30 -12.70 12.25
C ILE A 66 -2.17 -11.86 13.52
N THR A 67 -1.81 -12.49 14.63
CA THR A 67 -1.59 -11.80 15.91
C THR A 67 -0.31 -10.98 15.90
N GLY A 68 -0.19 -10.00 16.79
CA GLY A 68 1.04 -9.23 16.95
C GLY A 68 2.23 -10.12 17.36
N ASN A 69 1.98 -11.21 18.07
CA ASN A 69 3.01 -12.19 18.39
C ASN A 69 3.47 -12.94 17.14
N ASP A 70 2.53 -13.43 16.31
CA ASP A 70 2.87 -14.05 15.03
C ASP A 70 3.61 -13.08 14.11
N LEU A 71 3.19 -11.81 14.06
CA LEU A 71 3.90 -10.78 13.26
C LEU A 71 5.38 -10.65 13.70
N ASN A 72 5.63 -10.63 15.01
CA ASN A 72 6.98 -10.59 15.54
C ASN A 72 7.75 -11.90 15.24
N GLU A 73 7.12 -13.05 15.39
CA GLU A 73 7.71 -14.34 15.06
C GLU A 73 8.06 -14.47 13.58
N LEU A 74 7.21 -13.95 12.69
CA LEU A 74 7.44 -13.91 11.25
C LEU A 74 8.49 -12.86 10.85
N GLY A 75 8.87 -11.97 11.76
CA GLY A 75 9.74 -10.84 11.44
C GLY A 75 9.07 -9.79 10.55
N VAL A 76 7.74 -9.72 10.58
CA VAL A 76 6.95 -8.72 9.87
C VAL A 76 7.20 -7.35 10.50
N THR A 77 7.85 -6.47 9.77
CA THR A 77 8.24 -5.14 10.25
C THR A 77 7.56 -4.01 9.49
N THR A 78 6.95 -4.33 8.36
CA THR A 78 6.26 -3.37 7.50
C THR A 78 4.91 -3.91 7.03
N ALA A 79 4.01 -3.05 6.58
CA ALA A 79 2.74 -3.47 6.01
C ALA A 79 2.92 -4.38 4.77
N THR A 80 4.03 -4.20 4.03
CA THR A 80 4.36 -5.02 2.86
C THR A 80 4.66 -6.48 3.23
N ASP A 81 5.22 -6.71 4.42
CA ASP A 81 5.55 -8.06 4.85
C ASP A 81 4.31 -8.93 5.14
N ILE A 82 3.18 -8.31 5.42
CA ILE A 82 1.91 -9.02 5.69
C ILE A 82 1.51 -9.90 4.51
N THR A 83 1.76 -9.43 3.28
CA THR A 83 1.42 -10.18 2.06
C THR A 83 2.21 -11.47 1.90
N LYS A 84 3.38 -11.55 2.56
CA LYS A 84 4.23 -12.75 2.53
C LYS A 84 3.58 -13.95 3.23
N SER A 85 2.57 -13.69 4.08
CA SER A 85 1.91 -14.72 4.91
C SER A 85 0.46 -15.00 4.52
N MET A 86 -0.08 -14.33 3.50
CA MET A 86 -1.49 -14.44 3.13
C MET A 86 -1.67 -14.74 1.62
N PRO A 87 -2.35 -15.84 1.24
CA PRO A 87 -2.61 -16.13 -0.16
C PRO A 87 -3.63 -15.15 -0.76
N ALA A 88 -3.59 -14.94 -2.07
CA ALA A 88 -4.41 -14.02 -2.84
C ALA A 88 -4.29 -12.54 -2.44
N VAL A 89 -3.26 -12.18 -1.69
CA VAL A 89 -2.98 -10.79 -1.26
C VAL A 89 -1.63 -10.38 -1.84
N VAL A 90 -1.61 -9.29 -2.60
CA VAL A 90 -0.40 -8.72 -3.19
C VAL A 90 -0.35 -7.24 -2.83
N LEU A 91 0.76 -6.79 -2.29
CA LEU A 91 0.99 -5.38 -2.07
C LEU A 91 1.89 -4.84 -3.16
N THR A 92 1.49 -3.76 -3.78
CA THR A 92 2.30 -2.99 -4.72
C THR A 92 2.67 -1.65 -4.10
N GLN A 93 3.77 -1.10 -4.55
CA GLN A 93 4.29 0.18 -4.08
C GLN A 93 4.45 1.13 -5.28
N PRO A 94 3.34 1.70 -5.79
CA PRO A 94 3.43 2.73 -6.81
C PRO A 94 4.27 3.90 -6.27
N ASN A 95 5.23 4.37 -7.04
CA ASN A 95 6.13 5.45 -6.66
C ASN A 95 6.99 5.19 -5.39
N GLY A 96 7.42 3.93 -5.19
CA GLY A 96 8.34 3.56 -4.12
C GLY A 96 7.69 3.31 -2.75
N PRO A 97 8.51 3.17 -1.69
CA PRO A 97 8.10 2.60 -0.42
C PRO A 97 7.11 3.46 0.40
N SER A 98 6.75 4.64 -0.07
CA SER A 98 5.86 5.56 0.64
C SER A 98 4.40 5.52 0.17
N SER A 99 4.11 4.75 -0.87
CA SER A 99 2.76 4.61 -1.42
C SER A 99 2.42 3.13 -1.53
N PHE A 100 1.26 2.71 -1.02
CA PHE A 100 0.87 1.30 -0.94
C PHE A 100 -0.47 1.08 -1.64
N SER A 101 -0.52 0.12 -2.55
CA SER A 101 -1.76 -0.37 -3.15
C SER A 101 -1.92 -1.84 -2.83
N LEU A 102 -3.04 -2.18 -2.18
CA LEU A 102 -3.37 -3.54 -1.78
C LEU A 102 -4.25 -4.19 -2.84
N ALA A 103 -3.78 -5.30 -3.41
CA ALA A 103 -4.55 -6.16 -4.29
C ALA A 103 -5.06 -7.38 -3.50
N ILE A 104 -6.37 -7.65 -3.56
CA ILE A 104 -6.98 -8.84 -2.98
C ILE A 104 -7.73 -9.57 -4.08
N ARG A 105 -7.37 -10.85 -4.35
CA ARG A 105 -7.96 -11.67 -5.41
C ARG A 105 -7.91 -11.00 -6.81
N GLY A 106 -6.82 -10.28 -7.10
CA GLY A 106 -6.65 -9.55 -8.35
C GLY A 106 -7.44 -8.25 -8.48
N VAL A 107 -8.13 -7.82 -7.41
CA VAL A 107 -8.83 -6.53 -7.36
C VAL A 107 -7.88 -5.48 -6.81
N VAL A 108 -7.49 -4.53 -7.66
CA VAL A 108 -6.44 -3.55 -7.35
C VAL A 108 -6.73 -2.21 -8.01
N GLN A 109 -6.18 -1.14 -7.47
CA GLN A 109 -6.05 0.16 -8.12
C GLN A 109 -4.57 0.44 -8.39
N ASN A 110 -4.24 0.65 -9.65
CA ASN A 110 -2.88 0.91 -10.12
C ASN A 110 -2.61 2.40 -10.40
N ASP A 111 -3.60 3.27 -10.24
CA ASP A 111 -3.40 4.71 -10.33
C ASP A 111 -2.66 5.21 -9.08
N PHE A 112 -1.50 5.83 -9.29
CA PHE A 112 -0.64 6.35 -8.24
C PHE A 112 -0.96 7.80 -7.84
N ALA A 113 -1.96 8.42 -8.46
CA ALA A 113 -2.42 9.74 -8.07
C ALA A 113 -2.96 9.73 -6.64
N ASP A 114 -2.47 10.61 -5.78
CA ASP A 114 -2.73 10.62 -4.33
C ASP A 114 -4.21 10.73 -3.96
N HIS A 115 -5.06 11.24 -4.85
CA HIS A 115 -6.51 11.38 -4.62
C HIS A 115 -7.32 10.12 -4.89
N GLN A 116 -6.72 9.10 -5.51
CA GLN A 116 -7.39 7.86 -5.83
C GLN A 116 -7.56 6.97 -4.60
N GLU A 117 -8.69 6.28 -4.55
CA GLU A 117 -9.03 5.37 -3.46
C GLU A 117 -8.90 3.93 -3.92
N SER A 118 -8.33 3.06 -3.09
CA SER A 118 -8.16 1.64 -3.39
C SER A 118 -9.50 0.87 -3.31
N PRO A 119 -9.76 -0.13 -4.17
CA PRO A 119 -10.90 -1.04 -4.05
C PRO A 119 -10.72 -2.11 -2.95
N ALA A 120 -9.51 -2.26 -2.42
CA ALA A 120 -9.24 -2.98 -1.18
C ALA A 120 -9.07 -1.95 -0.07
N ALA A 121 -10.04 -1.85 0.83
CA ALA A 121 -10.06 -0.82 1.85
C ALA A 121 -9.03 -1.08 2.95
N ILE A 122 -8.50 -0.01 3.54
CA ILE A 122 -7.60 -0.09 4.67
C ILE A 122 -8.27 0.56 5.88
N TYR A 123 -8.20 -0.13 7.02
CA TYR A 123 -8.68 0.34 8.29
C TYR A 123 -7.57 0.30 9.34
N VAL A 124 -7.51 1.30 10.19
CA VAL A 124 -6.63 1.35 11.37
C VAL A 124 -7.51 1.70 12.57
N ASP A 125 -7.58 0.82 13.57
CA ASP A 125 -8.38 0.99 14.79
C ASP A 125 -9.86 1.39 14.50
N ASP A 126 -10.51 0.70 13.56
CA ASP A 126 -11.86 0.94 13.02
C ASP A 126 -12.02 2.20 12.15
N VAL A 127 -10.97 2.99 11.93
CA VAL A 127 -10.99 4.19 11.09
C VAL A 127 -10.60 3.85 9.65
N TYR A 128 -11.42 4.24 8.68
CA TYR A 128 -11.11 4.12 7.26
C TYR A 128 -9.96 5.05 6.86
N VAL A 129 -8.93 4.51 6.21
CA VAL A 129 -7.80 5.25 5.65
C VAL A 129 -8.04 5.42 4.15
N SER A 130 -8.40 6.63 3.72
CA SER A 130 -8.75 6.91 2.31
C SER A 130 -7.53 7.01 1.39
N GLN A 131 -6.37 7.39 1.94
CA GLN A 131 -5.17 7.66 1.18
C GLN A 131 -4.17 6.50 1.26
N MET A 132 -3.60 6.11 0.14
CA MET A 132 -2.57 5.05 0.10
C MET A 132 -1.32 5.40 0.91
N ILE A 133 -1.02 6.69 1.08
CA ILE A 133 0.09 7.19 1.90
C ILE A 133 -0.17 7.08 3.42
N GLY A 134 -1.39 6.78 3.84
CA GLY A 134 -1.79 6.75 5.26
C GLY A 134 -1.29 5.54 6.05
N LEU A 135 -0.74 4.52 5.40
CA LEU A 135 -0.24 3.30 6.05
C LEU A 135 1.05 3.49 6.88
N ALA A 136 1.73 4.61 6.74
CA ALA A 136 2.93 4.91 7.53
C ALA A 136 2.71 4.90 9.06
N PHE A 137 1.44 4.92 9.51
CA PHE A 137 1.09 4.89 10.94
C PHE A 137 0.97 3.50 11.57
N SER A 138 0.92 2.43 10.77
CA SER A 138 0.10 1.28 11.20
C SER A 138 0.86 0.04 11.64
N THR A 139 2.18 -0.02 11.56
CA THR A 139 2.90 -1.30 11.68
C THR A 139 3.71 -1.51 12.94
N PHE A 140 3.52 -0.72 13.99
CA PHE A 140 4.20 -0.93 15.28
C PHE A 140 3.20 -1.09 16.42
N ASP A 141 3.53 -1.88 17.41
CA ASP A 141 2.71 -2.21 18.58
C ASP A 141 1.30 -2.65 18.20
N ILE A 142 1.24 -3.60 17.25
CA ILE A 142 0.00 -4.16 16.69
C ILE A 142 -0.49 -5.32 17.58
N ASP A 143 -1.79 -5.36 17.84
CA ASP A 143 -2.47 -6.49 18.44
C ASP A 143 -2.69 -7.62 17.43
N ARG A 144 -3.24 -7.25 16.25
CA ARG A 144 -3.44 -8.17 15.13
C ARG A 144 -3.73 -7.42 13.83
N VAL A 145 -3.58 -8.11 12.72
CA VAL A 145 -4.03 -7.68 11.40
C VAL A 145 -5.05 -8.68 10.87
N GLU A 146 -6.18 -8.17 10.43
CA GLU A 146 -7.27 -8.96 9.83
C GLU A 146 -7.35 -8.60 8.34
N VAL A 147 -7.30 -9.60 7.45
CA VAL A 147 -7.55 -9.41 6.01
C VAL A 147 -8.79 -10.19 5.61
N LEU A 148 -9.83 -9.45 5.23
CA LEU A 148 -11.10 -9.99 4.77
C LEU A 148 -11.11 -9.98 3.25
N ARG A 149 -11.29 -11.14 2.64
CA ARG A 149 -11.34 -11.27 1.19
C ARG A 149 -12.77 -11.23 0.68
N GLY A 150 -12.94 -10.69 -0.52
CA GLY A 150 -14.26 -10.47 -1.13
C GLY A 150 -14.99 -9.24 -0.60
N PRO A 151 -16.12 -8.88 -1.20
CA PRO A 151 -16.82 -7.63 -0.90
C PRO A 151 -17.29 -7.52 0.54
N GLN A 152 -16.86 -6.44 1.23
CA GLN A 152 -17.23 -6.12 2.61
C GLN A 152 -18.05 -4.82 2.70
N GLY A 153 -18.67 -4.40 1.60
CA GLY A 153 -19.35 -3.11 1.48
C GLY A 153 -20.51 -2.90 2.46
N THR A 154 -21.14 -3.97 2.97
CA THR A 154 -22.28 -3.88 3.90
C THR A 154 -21.89 -3.18 5.21
N LEU A 155 -20.89 -3.66 5.92
CA LEU A 155 -20.49 -3.13 7.23
C LEU A 155 -19.37 -2.10 7.14
N PHE A 156 -18.42 -2.29 6.20
CA PHE A 156 -17.28 -1.40 6.05
C PHE A 156 -17.50 -0.29 5.01
N GLY A 157 -18.44 -0.48 4.10
CA GLY A 157 -18.89 0.57 3.20
C GLY A 157 -18.17 0.61 1.86
N ARG A 158 -18.12 1.82 1.28
CA ARG A 158 -17.53 2.00 -0.03
C ARG A 158 -16.06 1.63 -0.05
N ASN A 159 -15.57 1.26 -1.24
CA ASN A 159 -14.18 0.94 -1.49
C ASN A 159 -13.67 -0.38 -0.84
N ALA A 160 -14.55 -1.16 -0.22
CA ALA A 160 -14.27 -2.53 0.21
C ALA A 160 -14.84 -3.55 -0.81
N THR A 161 -14.58 -3.35 -2.10
CA THR A 161 -15.05 -4.20 -3.19
C THR A 161 -14.25 -5.49 -3.31
N GLY A 162 -12.93 -5.42 -3.29
CA GLY A 162 -12.05 -6.60 -3.31
C GLY A 162 -11.85 -7.24 -1.94
N GLY A 163 -12.08 -6.47 -0.90
CA GLY A 163 -11.82 -6.86 0.48
C GLY A 163 -11.30 -5.70 1.32
N LEU A 164 -10.71 -6.00 2.45
CA LEU A 164 -10.05 -5.01 3.31
C LEU A 164 -8.92 -5.61 4.14
N ALA A 165 -8.00 -4.73 4.57
CA ALA A 165 -7.04 -5.01 5.63
C ALA A 165 -7.33 -4.10 6.83
N HIS A 166 -7.44 -4.69 8.02
CA HIS A 166 -7.71 -3.98 9.26
C HIS A 166 -6.56 -4.19 10.24
N PHE A 167 -5.85 -3.11 10.55
CA PHE A 167 -4.76 -3.04 11.51
C PHE A 167 -5.32 -2.61 12.86
N ILE A 168 -5.10 -3.41 13.88
CA ILE A 168 -5.64 -3.17 15.22
C ILE A 168 -4.46 -3.02 16.18
N SER A 169 -4.38 -1.87 16.83
CA SER A 169 -3.35 -1.53 17.79
C SER A 169 -3.59 -2.21 19.14
N ARG A 170 -2.52 -2.55 19.86
CA ARG A 170 -2.64 -2.99 21.26
C ARG A 170 -3.23 -1.88 22.10
N ARG A 171 -4.22 -2.24 22.93
CA ARG A 171 -4.92 -1.30 23.83
C ARG A 171 -4.21 -1.17 25.17
N PRO A 172 -4.41 -0.03 25.88
CA PRO A 172 -4.05 0.07 27.27
C PRO A 172 -4.76 -0.99 28.12
N THR A 173 -4.06 -1.51 29.11
CA THR A 173 -4.57 -2.48 30.11
C THR A 173 -4.23 -2.02 31.53
N ASP A 174 -4.83 -2.61 32.54
CA ASP A 174 -4.53 -2.33 33.96
C ASP A 174 -3.11 -2.77 34.32
N ASP A 175 -2.67 -3.89 33.75
CA ASP A 175 -1.37 -4.45 34.01
C ASP A 175 -0.26 -3.62 33.36
N THR A 176 0.78 -3.33 34.13
CA THR A 176 1.99 -2.72 33.60
C THR A 176 2.67 -3.71 32.65
N ASN A 177 2.78 -3.35 31.40
CA ASN A 177 3.42 -4.18 30.37
C ASN A 177 4.10 -3.30 29.30
N GLY A 178 5.09 -3.87 28.67
CA GLY A 178 5.78 -3.19 27.62
C GLY A 178 6.85 -4.06 26.98
N TYR A 179 7.45 -3.51 25.95
CA TYR A 179 8.59 -4.10 25.28
C TYR A 179 9.47 -3.04 24.65
N MET A 180 10.72 -3.44 24.39
CA MET A 180 11.68 -2.68 23.60
C MET A 180 12.37 -3.66 22.64
N ASP A 181 12.26 -3.41 21.36
CA ASP A 181 12.95 -4.12 20.29
C ASP A 181 14.00 -3.23 19.64
N VAL A 182 15.18 -3.78 19.43
CA VAL A 182 16.25 -3.13 18.67
C VAL A 182 16.74 -4.11 17.62
N THR A 183 16.63 -3.70 16.36
CA THR A 183 17.10 -4.45 15.19
C THR A 183 18.27 -3.69 14.54
N VAL A 184 19.35 -4.42 14.24
CA VAL A 184 20.49 -3.94 13.45
C VAL A 184 20.71 -4.85 12.25
N GLY A 185 21.36 -4.33 11.21
CA GLY A 185 21.59 -5.12 10.01
C GLY A 185 22.54 -4.49 9.02
N GLU A 186 22.57 -5.06 7.83
CA GLU A 186 23.33 -4.52 6.71
C GLU A 186 22.91 -3.09 6.41
N ARG A 187 23.75 -2.34 5.70
CA ARG A 187 23.53 -0.94 5.31
C ARG A 187 23.24 -0.03 6.51
N ASN A 188 23.97 -0.27 7.62
CA ASN A 188 23.78 0.47 8.86
C ASN A 188 22.31 0.52 9.35
N LEU A 189 21.54 -0.54 9.07
CA LEU A 189 20.18 -0.64 9.58
C LEU A 189 20.19 -0.52 11.11
N PHE A 190 19.42 0.41 11.57
CA PHE A 190 19.06 0.59 12.97
C PHE A 190 17.57 0.86 13.08
N ARG A 191 16.85 -0.07 13.68
CA ARG A 191 15.43 0.08 14.01
C ARG A 191 15.26 -0.06 15.51
N ALA A 192 14.49 0.83 16.07
CA ALA A 192 14.06 0.75 17.47
C ALA A 192 12.54 0.86 17.51
N GLU A 193 11.92 -0.06 18.22
CA GLU A 193 10.47 -0.08 18.45
C GLU A 193 10.22 -0.38 19.91
N GLY A 194 9.16 0.21 20.47
CA GLY A 194 8.82 -0.10 21.84
C GLY A 194 7.47 0.44 22.24
N ALA A 195 6.93 -0.16 23.31
CA ALA A 195 5.70 0.29 23.91
C ALA A 195 5.75 0.13 25.43
N PHE A 196 5.04 0.99 26.14
CA PHE A 196 4.85 0.95 27.57
C PHE A 196 3.40 1.31 27.92
N GLY A 197 2.76 0.52 28.77
CA GLY A 197 1.39 0.76 29.21
C GLY A 197 1.13 0.24 30.61
N GLY A 198 -0.02 0.63 31.17
CA GLY A 198 -0.50 0.23 32.48
C GLY A 198 -1.53 1.21 33.06
N ALA A 199 -2.02 0.91 34.26
CA ALA A 199 -2.88 1.82 35.00
C ALA A 199 -2.15 3.14 35.35
N ILE A 200 -2.76 4.28 34.99
CA ILE A 200 -2.29 5.62 35.39
C ILE A 200 -2.94 6.00 36.74
N SER A 201 -4.22 5.69 36.85
CA SER A 201 -5.01 5.88 38.09
C SER A 201 -6.23 4.96 38.04
N ASP A 202 -6.99 4.93 39.14
CA ASP A 202 -8.24 4.18 39.14
C ASP A 202 -9.14 4.61 37.98
N GLY A 203 -9.47 3.63 37.10
CA GLY A 203 -10.33 3.86 35.95
C GLY A 203 -9.64 4.52 34.74
N ILE A 204 -8.34 4.74 34.75
CA ILE A 204 -7.60 5.30 33.62
C ILE A 204 -6.35 4.46 33.33
N ASP A 205 -6.31 3.87 32.15
CA ASP A 205 -5.12 3.16 31.66
C ASP A 205 -4.48 3.97 30.51
N GLY A 206 -3.17 3.86 30.40
CA GLY A 206 -2.41 4.52 29.35
C GLY A 206 -1.49 3.57 28.59
N ARG A 207 -1.20 3.89 27.34
CA ARG A 207 -0.17 3.22 26.54
C ARG A 207 0.49 4.21 25.62
N ILE A 208 1.80 4.15 25.55
CA ILE A 208 2.61 4.89 24.57
C ILE A 208 3.42 3.87 23.76
N ALA A 209 3.48 4.07 22.45
CA ALA A 209 4.27 3.24 21.56
C ALA A 209 5.01 4.11 20.56
N PHE A 210 6.20 3.67 20.16
CA PHE A 210 7.03 4.37 19.20
C PHE A 210 7.77 3.40 18.29
N GLN A 211 8.14 3.89 17.11
CA GLN A 211 9.05 3.25 16.16
C GLN A 211 9.97 4.29 15.56
N SER A 212 11.22 3.90 15.28
CA SER A 212 12.15 4.66 14.46
C SER A 212 12.96 3.69 13.62
N ASN A 213 13.15 4.01 12.35
CA ASN A 213 13.85 3.18 11.38
C ASN A 213 14.85 4.02 10.60
N HIS A 214 16.07 3.51 10.45
CA HIS A 214 17.14 4.11 9.68
C HIS A 214 17.96 3.05 8.97
N TYR A 215 18.24 3.25 7.68
CA TYR A 215 19.24 2.49 6.93
C TYR A 215 19.83 3.33 5.78
N ASP A 216 21.06 2.99 5.39
CA ASP A 216 21.75 3.62 4.27
C ASP A 216 21.14 3.23 2.93
N PRO A 217 21.31 4.05 1.86
CA PRO A 217 20.72 3.83 0.57
C PRO A 217 20.96 2.45 -0.05
N LEU A 218 19.91 1.93 -0.71
CA LEU A 218 19.98 0.67 -1.46
C LEU A 218 20.66 0.85 -2.80
N PHE A 219 20.35 1.91 -3.53
CA PHE A 219 20.92 2.21 -4.84
C PHE A 219 22.15 3.09 -4.71
N LYS A 220 23.19 2.70 -5.44
CA LYS A 220 24.41 3.50 -5.59
C LYS A 220 24.29 4.36 -6.85
N ASN A 221 24.29 5.67 -6.70
CA ASN A 221 24.38 6.58 -7.82
C ASN A 221 25.85 6.75 -8.25
N VAL A 222 26.16 6.33 -9.47
CA VAL A 222 27.51 6.41 -10.03
C VAL A 222 27.72 7.62 -10.94
N PHE A 223 26.68 8.41 -11.22
CA PHE A 223 26.81 9.64 -12.01
C PHE A 223 27.42 10.79 -11.18
N GLY A 224 27.14 10.82 -9.87
CA GLY A 224 27.71 11.83 -8.98
C GLY A 224 26.97 13.18 -8.97
N GLY A 225 25.90 13.33 -9.73
CA GLY A 225 25.06 14.54 -9.79
C GLY A 225 23.97 14.56 -8.70
N ALA A 226 23.55 13.41 -8.23
CA ALA A 226 22.50 13.25 -7.25
C ALA A 226 22.92 12.31 -6.12
N ASN A 227 22.10 12.22 -5.08
CA ASN A 227 22.34 11.32 -3.93
C ASN A 227 22.13 9.85 -4.34
N ASP A 228 22.71 8.95 -3.55
CA ASP A 228 22.34 7.55 -3.54
C ASP A 228 20.84 7.43 -3.16
N ALA A 229 20.11 6.45 -3.73
CA ALA A 229 18.66 6.39 -3.65
C ALA A 229 18.15 5.29 -2.71
N GLU A 230 16.91 5.46 -2.20
CA GLU A 230 16.17 4.55 -1.32
C GLU A 230 16.87 4.24 0.01
N ASN A 231 16.75 5.14 0.94
CA ASN A 231 17.19 4.94 2.33
C ASN A 231 15.99 4.87 3.28
N GLY A 232 16.21 4.39 4.49
CA GLY A 232 15.24 4.47 5.59
C GLY A 232 15.51 5.66 6.48
N ASN A 233 14.48 6.46 6.76
CA ASN A 233 14.51 7.51 7.76
C ASN A 233 13.07 7.90 8.11
N ASP A 234 12.44 7.09 8.96
CA ASP A 234 11.07 7.28 9.38
C ASP A 234 10.90 7.03 10.87
N TRP A 235 9.87 7.63 11.44
CA TRP A 235 9.46 7.40 12.81
C TRP A 235 7.95 7.57 12.98
N GLY A 236 7.42 6.88 13.98
CA GLY A 236 6.04 6.96 14.43
C GLY A 236 5.92 7.01 15.93
N LEU A 237 4.86 7.67 16.41
CA LEU A 237 4.50 7.76 17.83
C LEU A 237 2.99 7.60 17.96
N ARG A 238 2.55 6.78 18.90
CA ARG A 238 1.14 6.61 19.27
C ARG A 238 0.98 6.67 20.78
N GLY A 239 0.02 7.48 21.23
CA GLY A 239 -0.39 7.59 22.63
C GLY A 239 -1.86 7.25 22.77
N GLN A 240 -2.21 6.49 23.81
CA GLN A 240 -3.58 6.06 24.11
C GLN A 240 -3.91 6.27 25.57
N LEU A 241 -5.14 6.72 25.83
CA LEU A 241 -5.75 6.80 27.17
C LEU A 241 -7.11 6.10 27.13
N LEU A 242 -7.31 5.12 27.98
CA LEU A 242 -8.55 4.40 28.15
C LEU A 242 -9.21 4.78 29.47
N PHE A 243 -10.34 5.41 29.39
CA PHE A 243 -11.17 5.82 30.53
C PHE A 243 -12.26 4.77 30.76
N LYS A 244 -12.26 4.09 31.89
CA LYS A 244 -13.30 3.16 32.35
C LYS A 244 -14.38 3.96 33.07
N LEU A 245 -15.43 4.35 32.36
CA LEU A 245 -16.46 5.26 32.86
C LEU A 245 -17.44 4.59 33.81
N SER A 246 -17.75 3.33 33.56
CA SER A 246 -18.58 2.47 34.38
C SER A 246 -18.36 0.99 34.01
N ALA A 247 -18.99 0.07 34.72
CA ALA A 247 -19.05 -1.33 34.32
C ALA A 247 -19.70 -1.44 32.93
N GLY A 248 -18.92 -1.84 31.90
CA GLY A 248 -19.38 -1.98 30.53
C GLY A 248 -19.34 -0.68 29.67
N SER A 249 -18.80 0.45 30.20
CA SER A 249 -18.66 1.67 29.41
C SER A 249 -17.24 2.23 29.48
N GLN A 250 -16.64 2.51 28.30
CA GLN A 250 -15.29 3.01 28.20
C GLN A 250 -15.14 4.03 27.07
N LEU A 251 -14.18 4.93 27.23
CA LEU A 251 -13.79 5.90 26.24
C LEU A 251 -12.29 5.79 25.97
N LEU A 252 -11.91 5.49 24.73
CA LEU A 252 -10.53 5.49 24.26
C LEU A 252 -10.24 6.80 23.54
N LEU A 253 -9.19 7.49 23.96
CA LEU A 253 -8.56 8.60 23.25
C LEU A 253 -7.24 8.09 22.68
N LEU A 254 -7.05 8.22 21.37
CA LEU A 254 -5.85 7.81 20.66
C LEU A 254 -5.30 8.98 19.85
N GLY A 255 -4.01 9.29 20.02
CA GLY A 255 -3.26 10.25 19.23
C GLY A 255 -2.13 9.57 18.47
N ARG A 256 -1.88 9.99 17.23
CA ARG A 256 -0.82 9.42 16.38
C ARG A 256 -0.07 10.49 15.61
N LEU A 257 1.24 10.31 15.49
CA LEU A 257 2.15 11.18 14.73
C LEU A 257 3.10 10.31 13.92
N SER A 258 3.44 10.72 12.71
CA SER A 258 4.50 10.07 11.92
C SER A 258 5.24 11.05 11.04
N ARG A 259 6.46 10.67 10.68
CA ARG A 259 7.26 11.37 9.68
C ARG A 259 8.13 10.38 8.94
N THR A 260 8.16 10.53 7.62
CA THR A 260 9.11 9.91 6.71
C THR A 260 9.86 11.03 5.98
N ASP A 261 11.18 10.92 5.86
CA ASP A 261 12.04 11.88 5.14
C ASP A 261 13.19 11.10 4.52
N VAL A 262 12.92 10.50 3.36
CA VAL A 262 13.81 9.53 2.72
C VAL A 262 14.18 9.99 1.31
N HIS A 263 15.30 9.50 0.79
CA HIS A 263 15.54 9.53 -0.64
C HIS A 263 14.55 8.57 -1.33
N ALA A 264 13.92 9.01 -2.39
CA ALA A 264 13.09 8.13 -3.22
C ALA A 264 13.95 6.99 -3.79
N GLY A 265 13.32 5.88 -4.12
CA GLY A 265 13.98 4.82 -4.85
C GLY A 265 14.29 5.23 -6.29
N SER A 266 15.00 4.40 -6.99
CA SER A 266 15.29 4.60 -8.40
C SER A 266 14.80 3.41 -9.23
N TRP A 267 14.73 3.60 -10.53
CA TRP A 267 14.25 2.63 -11.49
C TRP A 267 15.39 1.87 -12.16
N GLU A 268 15.18 0.61 -12.42
CA GLU A 268 15.96 -0.14 -13.39
C GLU A 268 15.34 0.10 -14.77
N THR A 269 16.03 0.81 -15.63
CA THR A 269 15.53 1.19 -16.94
C THR A 269 15.89 0.13 -17.97
N ILE A 270 14.88 -0.34 -18.71
CA ILE A 270 15.02 -1.24 -19.84
C ILE A 270 14.75 -0.43 -21.11
N THR A 271 15.72 -0.36 -21.99
CA THR A 271 15.52 0.22 -23.34
C THR A 271 14.73 -0.78 -24.18
N THR A 272 13.76 -0.26 -24.95
CA THR A 272 12.94 -1.07 -25.84
C THR A 272 13.04 -0.54 -27.27
N LYS A 273 12.81 -1.44 -28.23
CA LYS A 273 12.67 -1.09 -29.64
C LYS A 273 11.25 -1.39 -30.06
N ASN A 274 10.57 -0.37 -30.54
CA ASN A 274 9.25 -0.55 -31.14
C ASN A 274 9.42 -1.17 -32.55
N ILE A 275 8.97 -2.39 -32.72
CA ILE A 275 9.05 -3.13 -34.01
C ILE A 275 7.70 -3.20 -34.73
N GLY A 276 6.68 -2.51 -34.22
CA GLY A 276 5.34 -2.43 -34.81
C GLY A 276 4.27 -2.11 -33.79
N PRO A 277 3.06 -1.76 -34.21
CA PRO A 277 1.98 -1.46 -33.29
C PRO A 277 1.73 -2.59 -32.31
N GLY A 278 1.95 -2.34 -31.03
CA GLY A 278 1.73 -3.30 -29.95
C GLY A 278 2.83 -4.32 -29.74
N VAL A 279 3.99 -4.19 -30.37
CA VAL A 279 5.12 -5.12 -30.20
C VAL A 279 6.36 -4.36 -29.80
N ASP A 280 6.55 -4.21 -28.50
CA ASP A 280 7.77 -3.69 -27.91
C ASP A 280 8.62 -4.89 -27.47
N VAL A 281 9.88 -4.91 -27.84
CA VAL A 281 10.84 -5.92 -27.43
C VAL A 281 11.99 -5.25 -26.70
N PRO A 282 12.60 -5.89 -25.70
CA PRO A 282 13.80 -5.36 -25.07
C PRO A 282 14.83 -5.01 -26.12
N ALA A 283 15.37 -3.80 -26.10
CA ALA A 283 16.41 -3.40 -27.05
C ALA A 283 17.65 -4.26 -26.79
N LEU A 284 18.19 -4.85 -27.85
CA LEU A 284 19.50 -5.43 -27.78
C LEU A 284 20.52 -4.32 -27.49
N PRO A 285 21.71 -4.62 -26.95
CA PRO A 285 22.74 -3.64 -26.72
C PRO A 285 23.11 -2.81 -27.98
N THR A 286 22.91 -3.40 -29.16
CA THR A 286 23.11 -2.74 -30.47
C THR A 286 21.92 -1.94 -30.96
N ASP A 287 20.76 -2.08 -30.31
CA ASP A 287 19.49 -1.48 -30.71
C ASP A 287 19.08 -0.33 -29.76
N ASN A 288 20.00 0.16 -28.96
CA ASN A 288 19.78 1.30 -28.09
C ASN A 288 19.24 2.46 -28.91
N PRO A 289 18.02 2.97 -28.70
CA PRO A 289 17.42 4.05 -29.49
C PRO A 289 18.18 5.38 -29.35
N TYR A 290 18.94 5.52 -28.26
CA TYR A 290 19.88 6.65 -28.09
C TYR A 290 21.32 6.26 -28.44
N GLY A 291 21.52 5.13 -28.95
CA GLY A 291 22.51 4.28 -29.53
C GLY A 291 23.90 4.81 -29.80
N THR A 292 24.60 5.22 -28.76
CA THR A 292 25.98 5.65 -28.92
C THR A 292 27.00 4.55 -28.64
N CYS A 293 26.62 3.45 -27.96
CA CYS A 293 27.51 2.32 -27.70
C CYS A 293 26.78 0.98 -27.47
N PRO A 294 27.35 -0.14 -27.95
CA PRO A 294 26.82 -1.47 -27.62
C PRO A 294 26.88 -1.74 -26.10
N GLY A 295 25.81 -2.27 -25.55
CA GLY A 295 25.72 -2.57 -24.11
C GLY A 295 25.53 -1.35 -23.21
N CYS A 296 25.11 -0.22 -23.79
CA CYS A 296 24.80 0.99 -23.05
C CYS A 296 23.29 1.06 -22.73
N ASN A 297 22.94 1.84 -21.69
CA ASN A 297 21.57 2.24 -21.40
C ASN A 297 21.07 3.32 -22.40
N ALA A 298 19.86 3.82 -22.20
CA ALA A 298 19.25 4.86 -23.01
C ALA A 298 20.12 6.11 -23.22
N SER A 299 20.92 6.47 -22.22
CA SER A 299 21.83 7.63 -22.27
C SER A 299 23.20 7.29 -22.88
N GLY A 300 23.37 6.16 -23.51
CA GLY A 300 24.65 5.76 -24.11
C GLY A 300 25.72 5.35 -23.09
N LEU A 301 25.37 5.14 -21.83
CA LEU A 301 26.30 4.75 -20.78
C LEU A 301 26.31 3.23 -20.58
N PRO A 302 27.44 2.64 -20.15
CA PRO A 302 27.50 1.22 -19.86
C PRO A 302 26.39 0.77 -18.92
N ALA A 303 25.78 -0.38 -19.23
CA ALA A 303 24.75 -0.96 -18.33
C ALA A 303 25.31 -1.11 -16.91
N SER A 304 24.53 -0.71 -15.94
CA SER A 304 24.84 -0.88 -14.52
C SER A 304 24.23 -2.18 -14.02
N GLY A 305 24.81 -2.75 -12.95
CA GLY A 305 24.22 -3.88 -12.27
C GLY A 305 22.96 -3.51 -11.50
N PRO A 306 22.26 -4.47 -10.89
CA PRO A 306 21.12 -4.19 -10.03
C PRO A 306 21.51 -3.23 -8.90
N PHE A 307 20.57 -2.36 -8.50
CA PHE A 307 20.79 -1.34 -7.46
C PHE A 307 21.92 -0.33 -7.75
N VAL A 308 22.21 -0.10 -9.02
CA VAL A 308 23.12 0.97 -9.48
C VAL A 308 22.35 1.90 -10.39
N THR A 309 22.36 3.20 -10.07
CA THR A 309 21.66 4.24 -10.82
C THR A 309 22.61 5.33 -11.32
N ARG A 310 22.12 6.15 -12.23
CA ARG A 310 22.80 7.33 -12.78
C ARG A 310 21.90 8.55 -12.74
N ASP A 311 21.09 8.68 -11.74
CA ASP A 311 20.15 9.77 -11.56
C ASP A 311 20.87 11.11 -11.58
N ASN A 312 20.36 12.06 -12.32
CA ASN A 312 20.85 13.44 -12.35
C ASN A 312 20.18 14.31 -11.28
N ILE A 313 19.06 13.86 -10.72
CA ILE A 313 18.30 14.55 -9.68
C ILE A 313 18.15 13.67 -8.44
N SER A 314 18.29 14.28 -7.27
CA SER A 314 18.03 13.57 -6.01
C SER A 314 16.53 13.43 -5.78
N GLY A 315 16.00 12.22 -5.93
CA GLY A 315 14.66 11.90 -5.53
C GLY A 315 14.45 12.00 -4.02
N PHE A 316 13.25 12.35 -3.58
CA PHE A 316 12.88 12.35 -2.16
C PHE A 316 11.41 12.01 -1.95
N THR A 317 11.13 11.47 -0.77
CA THR A 317 9.79 11.31 -0.23
C THR A 317 9.73 11.93 1.16
N LYS A 318 8.86 12.90 1.35
CA LYS A 318 8.59 13.52 2.65
C LYS A 318 7.12 13.35 2.99
N LEU A 319 6.84 12.58 4.04
CA LEU A 319 5.50 12.40 4.57
C LEU A 319 5.42 12.95 6.00
N LYS A 320 4.29 13.55 6.32
CA LYS A 320 3.93 13.92 7.68
C LYS A 320 2.50 13.50 7.91
N GLY A 321 2.27 12.82 9.01
CA GLY A 321 0.97 12.39 9.42
C GLY A 321 0.67 12.75 10.87
N SER A 322 -0.59 13.12 11.15
CA SER A 322 -1.10 13.28 12.49
C SER A 322 -2.57 12.90 12.53
N GLY A 323 -3.02 12.37 13.65
CA GLY A 323 -4.43 11.99 13.80
C GLY A 323 -4.83 11.89 15.27
N ILE A 324 -6.13 12.07 15.50
CA ILE A 324 -6.77 11.86 16.78
C ILE A 324 -8.05 11.07 16.59
N THR A 325 -8.25 10.05 17.42
CA THR A 325 -9.45 9.21 17.42
C THR A 325 -10.06 9.18 18.81
N LEU A 326 -11.37 9.34 18.87
CA LEU A 326 -12.19 9.09 20.06
C LEU A 326 -13.09 7.90 19.79
N LYS A 327 -13.06 6.89 20.66
CA LYS A 327 -13.91 5.71 20.56
C LYS A 327 -14.60 5.47 21.90
N TYR A 328 -15.92 5.67 21.93
CA TYR A 328 -16.74 5.28 23.05
C TYR A 328 -17.39 3.95 22.79
N THR A 329 -17.38 3.06 23.79
CA THR A 329 -18.16 1.84 23.79
C THR A 329 -18.92 1.76 25.11
N GLY A 330 -20.22 1.44 25.04
CA GLY A 330 -21.06 1.37 26.23
C GLY A 330 -22.13 0.31 26.11
N ASP A 331 -22.31 -0.46 27.17
CA ASP A 331 -23.40 -1.41 27.31
C ASP A 331 -24.69 -0.63 27.69
N LEU A 332 -25.73 -0.78 26.86
CA LEU A 332 -27.03 -0.17 27.07
C LEU A 332 -28.01 -1.12 27.83
N GLY A 333 -27.55 -2.29 28.20
CA GLY A 333 -28.36 -3.34 28.77
C GLY A 333 -29.12 -4.17 27.73
N GLY A 334 -29.67 -5.32 28.17
CA GLY A 334 -30.41 -6.22 27.28
C GLY A 334 -29.60 -6.81 26.12
N GLY A 335 -28.27 -6.95 26.28
CA GLY A 335 -27.37 -7.46 25.25
C GLY A 335 -27.12 -6.47 24.10
N THR A 336 -27.37 -5.18 24.34
CA THR A 336 -27.17 -4.12 23.33
C THR A 336 -26.00 -3.23 23.71
N ALA A 337 -25.05 -3.05 22.78
CA ALA A 337 -23.90 -2.18 22.92
C ALA A 337 -23.94 -1.00 21.92
N LEU A 338 -23.56 0.18 22.37
CA LEU A 338 -23.36 1.38 21.55
C LEU A 338 -21.86 1.58 21.33
N THR A 339 -21.47 1.81 20.08
CA THR A 339 -20.13 2.28 19.72
C THR A 339 -20.22 3.60 18.97
N LEU A 340 -19.47 4.61 19.43
CA LEU A 340 -19.30 5.89 18.74
C LEU A 340 -17.83 6.08 18.43
N ILE A 341 -17.51 6.42 17.19
CA ILE A 341 -16.13 6.66 16.74
C ILE A 341 -16.08 7.99 16.03
N GLY A 342 -15.17 8.87 16.45
CA GLY A 342 -14.85 10.11 15.75
C GLY A 342 -13.37 10.16 15.48
N ASP A 343 -12.97 10.49 14.26
CA ASP A 343 -11.56 10.62 13.86
C ASP A 343 -11.33 11.89 13.06
N TYR A 344 -10.16 12.47 13.27
CA TYR A 344 -9.61 13.51 12.42
C TYR A 344 -8.15 13.19 12.12
N THR A 345 -7.82 13.09 10.83
CA THR A 345 -6.48 12.78 10.32
C THR A 345 -6.03 13.84 9.32
N SER A 346 -4.78 14.27 9.42
CA SER A 346 -4.12 15.18 8.48
C SER A 346 -2.85 14.53 7.95
N LEU A 347 -2.72 14.47 6.62
CA LEU A 347 -1.59 13.92 5.89
C LEU A 347 -1.01 14.97 4.96
N ARG A 348 0.32 14.98 4.83
CA ARG A 348 1.02 15.79 3.86
C ARG A 348 2.13 14.97 3.22
N LYS A 349 2.20 15.04 1.89
CA LYS A 349 3.24 14.42 1.06
C LYS A 349 3.89 15.47 0.18
N ASP A 350 5.20 15.38 0.03
CA ASP A 350 5.98 16.01 -1.03
C ASP A 350 6.92 14.91 -1.60
N TYR A 351 6.86 14.68 -2.89
CA TYR A 351 7.57 13.60 -3.59
C TYR A 351 8.23 14.12 -4.87
N GLN A 352 9.41 13.59 -5.18
CA GLN A 352 10.13 13.80 -6.44
C GLN A 352 10.96 12.56 -6.76
N GLU A 353 11.02 12.19 -8.03
CA GLU A 353 11.89 11.12 -8.52
C GLU A 353 12.53 11.49 -9.86
N ASP A 354 13.65 10.85 -10.15
CA ASP A 354 14.23 10.77 -11.48
C ASP A 354 13.57 9.57 -12.18
N SER A 355 12.56 9.85 -13.01
CA SER A 355 11.79 8.78 -13.63
C SER A 355 12.44 8.20 -14.88
N ASP A 356 13.52 8.79 -15.41
CA ASP A 356 14.27 8.19 -16.51
C ASP A 356 15.51 7.42 -16.04
N ALA A 357 15.89 7.56 -14.76
CA ALA A 357 17.04 6.92 -14.12
C ALA A 357 18.34 7.10 -14.92
N SER A 358 18.55 8.29 -15.50
CA SER A 358 19.65 8.62 -16.39
C SER A 358 20.34 9.94 -16.03
N PRO A 359 21.54 10.21 -16.56
CA PRO A 359 22.21 11.50 -16.40
C PRO A 359 21.51 12.65 -17.08
N ASP A 360 20.55 12.37 -17.95
CA ASP A 360 19.87 13.35 -18.77
C ASP A 360 18.58 13.79 -18.11
N THR A 361 18.19 15.07 -18.26
CA THR A 361 16.91 15.57 -17.79
C THR A 361 15.81 15.25 -18.80
N LEU A 362 15.46 13.98 -18.99
CA LEU A 362 14.45 13.55 -19.95
C LEU A 362 13.05 13.54 -19.35
N PHE A 363 12.91 12.94 -18.17
CA PHE A 363 11.65 12.78 -17.50
C PHE A 363 11.82 12.69 -15.99
N GLN A 364 11.36 13.67 -15.27
CA GLN A 364 11.39 13.73 -13.82
C GLN A 364 9.99 14.02 -13.31
N PHE A 365 9.49 13.15 -12.45
CA PHE A 365 8.14 13.27 -11.91
C PHE A 365 8.17 13.85 -10.49
N PHE A 366 7.17 14.67 -10.17
CA PHE A 366 6.94 15.14 -8.82
C PHE A 366 5.44 15.23 -8.52
N ASN A 367 5.08 14.93 -7.30
CA ASN A 367 3.73 15.14 -6.79
C ASN A 367 3.72 15.53 -5.32
N GLY A 368 2.57 15.98 -4.87
CA GLY A 368 2.38 16.23 -3.46
C GLY A 368 0.93 16.45 -3.11
N SER A 369 0.65 16.28 -1.82
CA SER A 369 -0.72 16.38 -1.33
C SER A 369 -0.78 16.91 0.09
N LYS A 370 -1.90 17.57 0.40
CA LYS A 370 -2.33 17.90 1.74
C LYS A 370 -3.77 17.47 1.90
N VAL A 371 -3.99 16.46 2.72
CA VAL A 371 -5.30 15.83 2.88
C VAL A 371 -5.72 15.90 4.33
N ASN A 372 -6.93 16.39 4.57
CA ASN A 372 -7.58 16.35 5.86
C ASN A 372 -8.82 15.45 5.75
N GLN A 373 -8.93 14.48 6.63
CA GLN A 373 -10.03 13.55 6.71
C GLN A 373 -10.69 13.64 8.07
N GLY A 374 -12.01 13.80 8.10
CA GLY A 374 -12.83 13.64 9.28
C GLY A 374 -13.85 12.55 9.09
N SER A 375 -14.04 11.66 10.06
CA SER A 375 -15.05 10.61 10.00
C SER A 375 -15.80 10.44 11.32
N PHE A 376 -17.04 9.96 11.22
CA PHE A 376 -17.88 9.64 12.37
C PHE A 376 -18.67 8.38 12.10
N GLU A 377 -18.69 7.44 13.05
CA GLU A 377 -19.53 6.24 13.05
C GLU A 377 -20.32 6.16 14.36
N ALA A 378 -21.61 5.91 14.24
CA ALA A 378 -22.47 5.52 15.36
C ALA A 378 -23.07 4.16 15.06
N ARG A 379 -22.85 3.18 15.94
CA ARG A 379 -23.23 1.79 15.74
C ARG A 379 -23.85 1.20 16.98
N LEU A 380 -24.93 0.47 16.77
CA LEU A 380 -25.55 -0.41 17.76
C LEU A 380 -25.32 -1.86 17.34
N ASN A 381 -24.91 -2.66 18.29
CA ASN A 381 -24.80 -4.10 18.17
C ASN A 381 -25.67 -4.73 19.24
N GLY A 382 -26.42 -5.76 18.87
CA GLY A 382 -27.24 -6.47 19.84
C GLY A 382 -27.47 -7.91 19.43
N GLY A 383 -27.98 -8.69 20.35
CA GLY A 383 -28.34 -10.04 19.99
C GLY A 383 -28.38 -11.02 21.16
N ASP A 384 -28.76 -12.26 20.81
CA ASP A 384 -28.77 -13.40 21.68
C ASP A 384 -28.19 -14.62 20.92
N GLN A 385 -28.44 -15.83 21.44
CA GLN A 385 -27.94 -17.05 20.80
C GLN A 385 -28.54 -17.32 19.41
N LYS A 386 -29.71 -16.75 19.08
CA LYS A 386 -30.44 -16.99 17.82
C LYS A 386 -30.37 -15.82 16.86
N LEU A 387 -30.40 -14.61 17.37
CA LEU A 387 -30.42 -13.40 16.56
C LEU A 387 -29.31 -12.46 16.96
N ASN A 388 -28.40 -12.17 16.04
CA ASN A 388 -27.44 -11.08 16.16
C ASN A 388 -27.74 -10.00 15.14
N TRP A 389 -27.57 -8.76 15.53
CA TRP A 389 -27.79 -7.63 14.63
C TRP A 389 -26.81 -6.51 14.86
N THR A 390 -26.56 -5.78 13.78
CA THR A 390 -25.76 -4.56 13.77
C THR A 390 -26.52 -3.52 12.96
N ALA A 391 -26.61 -2.28 13.45
CA ALA A 391 -27.15 -1.15 12.71
C ALA A 391 -26.32 0.09 12.98
N GLY A 392 -26.10 0.93 11.96
CA GLY A 392 -25.26 2.10 12.14
C GLY A 392 -25.44 3.18 11.10
N LEU A 393 -24.88 4.33 11.46
CA LEU A 393 -24.73 5.52 10.62
C LEU A 393 -23.27 5.87 10.47
N TYR A 394 -22.89 6.37 9.31
CA TYR A 394 -21.52 6.76 9.01
C TYR A 394 -21.48 8.08 8.27
N GLY A 395 -20.52 8.93 8.60
CA GLY A 395 -20.21 10.16 7.92
C GLY A 395 -18.71 10.29 7.65
N LEU A 396 -18.35 10.79 6.47
CA LEU A 396 -16.96 11.02 6.07
C LEU A 396 -16.86 12.31 5.28
N ARG A 397 -15.81 13.06 5.55
CA ARG A 397 -15.39 14.19 4.76
C ARG A 397 -13.89 14.14 4.52
N ILE A 398 -13.49 14.28 3.27
CA ILE A 398 -12.10 14.38 2.82
C ILE A 398 -11.97 15.71 2.09
N ASP A 399 -11.06 16.56 2.54
CA ASP A 399 -10.66 17.79 1.87
C ASP A 399 -9.20 17.64 1.46
N GLY A 400 -8.93 17.50 0.16
CA GLY A 400 -7.60 17.30 -0.38
C GLY A 400 -7.20 18.37 -1.38
N ASP A 401 -5.99 18.92 -1.19
CA ASP A 401 -5.28 19.74 -2.15
C ASP A 401 -4.09 18.94 -2.67
N TYR A 402 -3.95 18.86 -3.97
CA TYR A 402 -2.98 18.01 -4.65
C TYR A 402 -2.26 18.80 -5.73
N TYR A 403 -1.09 18.33 -6.09
CA TYR A 403 -0.42 18.73 -7.32
C TYR A 403 0.39 17.55 -7.86
N GLU A 404 0.52 17.51 -9.15
CA GLU A 404 1.46 16.63 -9.85
C GLU A 404 2.06 17.37 -11.02
N GLY A 405 3.17 16.87 -11.50
CA GLY A 405 3.85 17.49 -12.63
C GLY A 405 5.14 16.76 -12.97
N TRP A 406 5.78 17.27 -13.98
CA TRP A 406 7.04 16.73 -14.45
C TRP A 406 7.94 17.81 -15.04
N LEU A 407 9.22 17.48 -15.11
CA LEU A 407 10.27 18.28 -15.71
C LEU A 407 10.88 17.46 -16.85
N GLY A 408 11.22 18.10 -17.90
CA GLY A 408 11.98 17.53 -19.00
C GLY A 408 11.32 17.76 -20.35
N PRO A 409 12.11 17.66 -21.41
CA PRO A 409 11.68 17.94 -22.77
C PRO A 409 10.81 16.87 -23.39
N THR A 410 10.82 15.66 -22.88
CA THR A 410 10.22 14.47 -23.49
C THR A 410 8.73 14.64 -23.80
N PHE A 411 8.04 15.45 -23.02
CA PHE A 411 6.61 15.68 -23.19
C PHE A 411 6.20 16.70 -24.22
N PHE A 412 7.13 17.50 -24.70
CA PHE A 412 6.85 18.46 -25.76
C PHE A 412 7.28 17.92 -27.13
N THR A 413 7.90 16.74 -27.14
CA THR A 413 8.33 16.04 -28.33
C THR A 413 7.75 14.64 -28.29
N ALA A 414 6.44 14.50 -28.58
CA ALA A 414 5.86 13.17 -28.79
C ALA A 414 6.61 12.55 -29.98
N GLN A 415 7.36 11.49 -29.68
CA GLN A 415 8.17 10.79 -30.67
C GLN A 415 7.30 9.70 -31.29
N GLU A 416 6.58 10.02 -32.39
CA GLU A 416 6.08 8.97 -33.26
C GLU A 416 7.23 8.42 -34.09
N PHE A 417 7.58 7.16 -33.86
CA PHE A 417 8.44 6.43 -34.78
C PHE A 417 7.66 6.19 -36.07
N ASN A 418 7.93 6.97 -37.10
CA ASN A 418 7.33 6.75 -38.42
C ASN A 418 8.02 5.56 -39.09
N THR A 419 7.40 4.41 -38.99
CA THR A 419 7.87 3.16 -39.56
C THR A 419 7.84 3.14 -41.10
N ALA A 420 7.16 4.08 -41.75
CA ALA A 420 6.93 4.08 -43.21
C ALA A 420 8.08 4.66 -44.04
N THR A 421 8.83 5.64 -43.52
CA THR A 421 9.82 6.36 -44.31
C THR A 421 11.24 6.37 -43.74
N ASN A 422 11.39 6.35 -42.45
CA ASN A 422 12.67 6.16 -41.76
C ASN A 422 12.43 5.70 -40.30
N PRO A 423 12.64 4.42 -39.97
CA PRO A 423 12.38 3.91 -38.61
C PRO A 423 13.27 4.50 -37.53
N ASN A 424 14.30 5.24 -37.91
CA ASN A 424 15.26 5.87 -36.97
C ASN A 424 15.13 7.40 -36.93
N THR A 425 14.14 7.98 -37.59
CA THR A 425 13.93 9.44 -37.52
C THR A 425 12.75 9.69 -36.60
N PRO A 426 12.97 10.32 -35.46
CA PRO A 426 11.86 10.76 -34.61
C PRO A 426 11.01 11.79 -35.33
N LEU A 427 9.68 11.55 -35.38
CA LEU A 427 8.73 12.60 -35.75
C LEU A 427 8.43 13.43 -34.50
N TYR A 428 8.96 14.63 -34.50
CA TYR A 428 8.65 15.60 -33.46
C TYR A 428 7.32 16.27 -33.79
N TYR A 429 6.27 15.97 -33.01
CA TYR A 429 5.09 16.82 -32.98
C TYR A 429 5.35 18.02 -32.07
N GLY A 430 6.07 19.02 -32.58
CA GLY A 430 5.97 20.34 -32.03
C GLY A 430 4.56 20.86 -32.30
N ILE A 431 3.85 21.33 -31.29
CA ILE A 431 2.57 22.00 -31.51
C ILE A 431 2.87 23.25 -32.34
N PRO A 432 2.48 23.31 -33.61
CA PRO A 432 2.84 24.44 -34.50
C PRO A 432 2.31 25.74 -33.92
N GLY A 433 3.21 26.68 -33.66
CA GLY A 433 2.87 28.02 -33.16
C GLY A 433 2.79 28.21 -31.67
N VAL A 434 2.99 27.15 -30.85
CA VAL A 434 2.86 27.22 -29.39
C VAL A 434 4.22 27.11 -28.69
N TRP A 435 5.24 26.51 -29.32
CA TRP A 435 6.54 26.30 -28.72
C TRP A 435 7.61 27.22 -29.34
N PRO A 436 8.22 28.11 -28.54
CA PRO A 436 9.23 29.04 -29.07
C PRO A 436 10.62 28.40 -29.28
N PHE A 437 10.79 27.13 -28.96
CA PHE A 437 12.06 26.44 -29.12
C PHE A 437 12.09 25.80 -30.50
N GLY A 438 12.86 26.40 -31.43
CA GLY A 438 13.00 25.96 -32.79
C GLY A 438 13.22 24.47 -32.99
N THR A 439 13.15 24.00 -34.24
CA THR A 439 13.30 22.57 -34.61
C THR A 439 14.50 21.93 -33.94
N PRO A 440 14.31 20.77 -33.30
CA PRO A 440 15.35 20.14 -32.53
C PRO A 440 16.42 19.49 -33.38
N PRO A 441 17.68 19.72 -33.05
CA PRO A 441 18.65 18.63 -33.02
C PRO A 441 19.50 18.67 -31.73
N TYR A 442 18.90 19.01 -30.59
CA TYR A 442 19.68 19.38 -29.40
C TYR A 442 19.75 18.33 -28.31
N TRP A 443 19.37 17.11 -28.64
CA TRP A 443 19.23 16.06 -27.61
C TRP A 443 20.50 15.22 -27.38
N HIS A 444 21.54 15.39 -28.19
CA HIS A 444 22.75 14.62 -28.09
C HIS A 444 24.00 15.48 -28.21
N ASP A 445 24.56 15.89 -27.11
CA ASP A 445 26.01 15.92 -27.00
C ASP A 445 26.48 14.56 -26.44
N PRO A 446 27.24 13.77 -27.21
CA PRO A 446 27.90 12.56 -26.71
C PRO A 446 28.85 12.81 -25.51
N ALA A 447 29.16 14.06 -25.23
CA ALA A 447 30.00 14.50 -24.12
C ALA A 447 29.21 14.87 -22.85
N GLY A 448 27.86 14.84 -22.88
CA GLY A 448 27.01 15.09 -21.70
C GLY A 448 26.99 16.53 -21.21
N THR A 449 27.33 17.48 -22.05
CA THR A 449 27.51 18.92 -21.66
C THR A 449 26.43 19.86 -22.18
N ASP A 450 25.57 19.48 -23.13
CA ASP A 450 24.72 20.41 -23.86
C ASP A 450 23.28 20.56 -23.39
N LEU A 451 22.82 19.81 -22.43
CA LEU A 451 21.46 19.98 -21.87
C LEU A 451 21.30 21.18 -20.95
N VAL A 452 22.36 21.95 -20.74
CA VAL A 452 22.39 23.06 -19.77
C VAL A 452 21.93 24.39 -20.34
N ALA A 453 21.87 24.51 -21.64
CA ALA A 453 21.44 25.77 -22.27
C ALA A 453 20.23 25.52 -23.15
N GLY A 454 19.11 26.14 -22.84
CA GLY A 454 18.06 26.33 -23.82
C GLY A 454 18.67 26.89 -25.09
N PRO A 455 18.15 26.55 -26.31
CA PRO A 455 18.74 26.95 -27.58
C PRO A 455 19.03 28.45 -27.59
N SER A 456 20.15 28.84 -28.22
CA SER A 456 20.52 30.24 -28.42
C SER A 456 19.36 30.94 -29.11
N GLY A 457 18.70 31.88 -28.43
CA GLY A 457 17.46 32.52 -28.90
C GLY A 457 16.20 32.11 -28.16
N SER A 458 16.28 31.13 -27.22
CA SER A 458 15.20 30.82 -26.27
C SER A 458 14.92 32.04 -25.39
N PRO A 459 13.64 32.46 -25.19
CA PRO A 459 13.29 33.45 -24.18
C PRO A 459 13.57 33.00 -22.74
N TYR A 460 13.98 31.73 -22.56
CA TYR A 460 14.26 31.11 -21.25
C TYR A 460 15.62 30.40 -21.22
N PRO A 461 16.74 31.14 -21.37
CA PRO A 461 18.07 30.53 -21.34
C PRO A 461 18.35 29.80 -20.05
N GLY A 462 18.74 28.53 -20.10
CA GLY A 462 19.06 27.70 -18.94
C GLY A 462 17.85 27.17 -18.17
N GLY A 463 16.63 27.31 -18.71
CA GLY A 463 15.42 26.73 -18.13
C GLY A 463 14.94 25.47 -18.84
N TYR A 464 14.34 24.55 -18.09
CA TYR A 464 13.69 23.34 -18.62
C TYR A 464 12.18 23.50 -18.66
N PRO A 465 11.51 22.98 -19.71
CA PRO A 465 10.06 22.89 -19.69
C PRO A 465 9.56 22.03 -18.53
N ALA A 466 8.49 22.48 -17.93
CA ALA A 466 7.86 21.82 -16.80
C ALA A 466 6.34 21.96 -16.86
N THR A 467 5.62 21.05 -16.28
CA THR A 467 4.20 21.23 -16.01
C THR A 467 3.89 21.10 -14.53
N ARG A 468 2.82 21.71 -14.12
CA ARG A 468 2.23 21.50 -12.82
C ARG A 468 0.72 21.57 -12.95
N SER A 469 0.08 20.53 -12.43
CA SER A 469 -1.36 20.37 -12.40
C SER A 469 -1.82 20.43 -10.94
N PRO A 470 -2.10 21.63 -10.40
CA PRO A 470 -2.75 21.71 -9.09
C PRO A 470 -4.21 21.33 -9.25
N TYR A 471 -4.71 20.52 -8.30
CA TYR A 471 -6.11 20.16 -8.25
C TYR A 471 -6.58 19.98 -6.80
N SER A 472 -7.88 20.07 -6.59
CA SER A 472 -8.50 19.77 -5.31
C SER A 472 -9.68 18.82 -5.48
N LEU A 473 -9.85 17.94 -4.50
CA LEU A 473 -10.97 17.03 -4.45
C LEU A 473 -11.57 17.03 -3.05
N LYS A 474 -12.83 17.42 -2.98
CA LYS A 474 -13.61 17.35 -1.75
C LYS A 474 -14.61 16.20 -1.87
N THR A 475 -14.52 15.24 -0.96
CA THR A 475 -15.46 14.13 -0.86
C THR A 475 -16.29 14.26 0.41
N THR A 476 -17.61 14.12 0.28
CA THR A 476 -18.53 14.05 1.41
C THR A 476 -19.41 12.81 1.24
N SER A 477 -19.44 11.95 2.26
CA SER A 477 -20.13 10.66 2.23
C SER A 477 -20.98 10.48 3.49
N TYR A 478 -22.21 10.02 3.30
CA TYR A 478 -23.12 9.64 4.39
C TYR A 478 -23.70 8.27 4.09
N ALA A 479 -23.79 7.42 5.11
CA ALA A 479 -24.36 6.09 4.93
C ALA A 479 -25.21 5.64 6.13
N ALA A 480 -26.19 4.80 5.82
CA ALA A 480 -26.89 3.98 6.80
C ALA A 480 -26.71 2.51 6.42
N PHE A 481 -26.48 1.65 7.40
CA PHE A 481 -26.24 0.24 7.20
C PHE A 481 -26.83 -0.62 8.30
N GLY A 482 -27.05 -1.90 7.99
CA GLY A 482 -27.47 -2.87 8.97
C GLY A 482 -27.24 -4.31 8.48
N GLN A 483 -27.11 -5.22 9.43
CA GLN A 483 -26.95 -6.65 9.20
C GLN A 483 -27.71 -7.41 10.28
N LEU A 484 -28.37 -8.48 9.86
CA LEU A 484 -29.05 -9.44 10.73
C LEU A 484 -28.44 -10.83 10.49
N GLU A 485 -28.18 -11.56 11.56
CA GLU A 485 -27.76 -12.94 11.53
C GLU A 485 -28.75 -13.75 12.37
N TYR A 486 -29.48 -14.64 11.72
CA TYR A 486 -30.50 -15.42 12.36
C TYR A 486 -30.20 -16.92 12.24
N ARG A 487 -30.11 -17.60 13.39
CA ARG A 487 -29.90 -19.05 13.47
C ARG A 487 -31.27 -19.74 13.56
N PHE A 488 -31.71 -20.34 12.45
CA PHE A 488 -32.97 -21.08 12.39
C PHE A 488 -32.93 -22.33 13.24
N THR A 489 -31.84 -23.07 13.16
CA THR A 489 -31.51 -24.25 13.93
C THR A 489 -30.04 -24.18 14.32
N ASP A 490 -29.55 -25.10 15.16
CA ASP A 490 -28.12 -25.19 15.47
C ASP A 490 -27.26 -25.49 14.23
N LEU A 491 -27.91 -26.02 13.16
CA LEU A 491 -27.24 -26.37 11.89
C LEU A 491 -27.23 -25.21 10.88
N ILE A 492 -28.32 -24.43 10.82
CA ILE A 492 -28.53 -23.48 9.70
C ILE A 492 -28.71 -22.05 10.21
N GLY A 493 -27.86 -21.16 9.74
CA GLY A 493 -27.92 -19.72 9.92
C GLY A 493 -28.13 -18.96 8.61
N LEU A 494 -28.70 -17.76 8.69
CA LEU A 494 -28.86 -16.83 7.60
C LEU A 494 -28.35 -15.46 7.99
N THR A 495 -27.47 -14.91 7.17
CA THR A 495 -27.02 -13.54 7.29
C THR A 495 -27.60 -12.69 6.15
N VAL A 496 -28.25 -11.58 6.49
CA VAL A 496 -28.74 -10.58 5.53
C VAL A 496 -28.28 -9.19 5.96
N GLY A 497 -27.71 -8.45 5.04
CA GLY A 497 -27.27 -7.09 5.32
C GLY A 497 -27.42 -6.16 4.14
N GLY A 498 -27.50 -4.87 4.42
CA GLY A 498 -27.61 -3.83 3.40
C GLY A 498 -27.00 -2.51 3.87
N ARG A 499 -26.53 -1.73 2.89
CA ARG A 499 -26.02 -0.37 3.09
C ARG A 499 -26.41 0.52 1.92
N VAL A 500 -26.81 1.72 2.26
CA VAL A 500 -27.01 2.82 1.30
C VAL A 500 -26.02 3.92 1.65
N THR A 501 -25.28 4.37 0.64
CA THR A 501 -24.30 5.44 0.78
C THR A 501 -24.58 6.53 -0.22
N ARG A 502 -24.59 7.77 0.20
CA ARG A 502 -24.64 8.95 -0.66
C ARG A 502 -23.26 9.60 -0.65
N ASP A 503 -22.61 9.61 -1.81
CA ASP A 503 -21.32 10.24 -2.06
C ASP A 503 -21.52 11.52 -2.88
N LYS A 504 -20.83 12.60 -2.49
CA LYS A 504 -20.67 13.81 -3.28
C LYS A 504 -19.17 14.11 -3.40
N LYS A 505 -18.75 14.38 -4.63
CA LYS A 505 -17.37 14.78 -4.95
C LYS A 505 -17.39 16.10 -5.72
N ASP A 506 -16.70 17.10 -5.20
CA ASP A 506 -16.46 18.38 -5.85
C ASP A 506 -14.98 18.44 -6.27
N PHE A 507 -14.72 18.58 -7.56
CA PHE A 507 -13.40 18.52 -8.15
C PHE A 507 -13.09 19.82 -8.86
N HIS A 508 -11.89 20.37 -8.60
CA HIS A 508 -11.32 21.50 -9.30
C HIS A 508 -9.92 21.10 -9.78
N PHE A 509 -9.64 21.32 -11.05
CA PHE A 509 -8.37 20.99 -11.69
C PHE A 509 -7.91 22.16 -12.53
N SER A 510 -6.62 22.50 -12.42
CA SER A 510 -5.98 23.51 -13.24
C SER A 510 -4.68 22.97 -13.81
N TRP A 511 -4.35 23.36 -15.00
CA TRP A 511 -3.10 23.00 -15.62
C TRP A 511 -2.39 24.25 -16.16
N TYR A 512 -1.07 24.32 -15.89
CA TYR A 512 -0.25 25.44 -16.29
C TYR A 512 1.11 24.97 -16.79
N PRO A 513 1.62 25.53 -17.91
CA PRO A 513 3.01 25.35 -18.31
C PRO A 513 3.93 26.20 -17.44
N TYR A 514 5.10 25.67 -17.12
CA TYR A 514 6.14 26.31 -16.34
C TYR A 514 7.50 26.21 -17.03
N VAL A 515 8.44 27.07 -16.65
CA VAL A 515 9.87 26.88 -16.88
C VAL A 515 10.55 26.65 -15.53
N TYR A 516 11.36 25.61 -15.48
CA TYR A 516 12.16 25.23 -14.34
C TYR A 516 13.60 25.66 -14.52
N TYR A 517 14.14 26.37 -13.54
CA TYR A 517 15.54 26.79 -13.53
C TYR A 517 16.30 26.01 -12.44
N PRO A 518 17.16 25.05 -12.80
CA PRO A 518 17.80 24.16 -11.82
C PRO A 518 18.84 24.81 -10.93
N HIS A 519 19.46 25.90 -11.35
CA HIS A 519 20.42 26.66 -10.56
C HIS A 519 20.34 28.17 -10.85
N SER A 520 20.04 28.94 -9.82
CA SER A 520 20.38 30.37 -9.83
C SER A 520 21.79 30.48 -9.29
N THR A 521 22.69 31.05 -10.06
CA THR A 521 24.04 31.41 -9.64
C THR A 521 24.05 32.41 -8.47
N THR A 522 22.88 32.82 -7.99
CA THR A 522 22.68 33.79 -6.92
C THR A 522 22.17 33.18 -5.61
N GLY A 523 22.15 31.83 -5.46
CA GLY A 523 21.75 31.17 -4.21
C GLY A 523 20.24 31.18 -3.92
N ALA A 524 19.39 31.56 -4.89
CA ALA A 524 17.94 31.48 -4.76
C ALA A 524 17.46 30.03 -5.03
N THR A 525 16.49 29.60 -4.23
CA THR A 525 15.80 28.33 -4.38
C THR A 525 15.28 28.12 -5.79
N THR A 526 15.37 26.89 -6.25
CA THR A 526 14.72 26.35 -7.48
C THR A 526 13.34 27.00 -7.69
N GLN A 527 13.17 27.78 -8.74
CA GLN A 527 11.90 28.46 -9.02
C GLN A 527 11.23 27.89 -10.27
N LEU A 528 10.01 27.40 -10.07
CA LEU A 528 9.05 27.19 -11.17
C LEU A 528 8.43 28.54 -11.51
N THR A 529 8.65 29.03 -12.70
CA THR A 529 8.05 30.29 -13.18
C THR A 529 6.90 29.97 -14.13
N ARG A 530 5.67 30.32 -13.73
CA ARG A 530 4.47 30.15 -14.56
C ARG A 530 4.58 30.98 -15.84
N LEU A 531 4.28 30.34 -16.96
CA LEU A 531 4.15 30.99 -18.24
C LEU A 531 2.69 31.44 -18.42
N ALA A 532 2.38 32.69 -18.05
CA ALA A 532 1.03 33.22 -18.16
C ALA A 532 0.70 33.61 -19.62
N GLY A 533 -0.55 33.45 -20.02
CA GLY A 533 -1.08 33.91 -21.30
C GLY A 533 -0.85 32.98 -22.50
N LEU A 534 -0.40 31.76 -22.27
CA LEU A 534 -0.43 30.73 -23.30
C LEU A 534 -1.84 30.14 -23.45
N PRO A 535 -2.29 29.80 -24.67
CA PRO A 535 -3.64 29.25 -24.91
C PRO A 535 -3.86 27.84 -24.39
N LEU A 536 -2.91 27.31 -23.64
CA LEU A 536 -2.90 25.93 -23.09
C LEU A 536 -3.31 25.88 -21.61
N GLU A 537 -3.66 27.00 -20.99
CA GLU A 537 -4.17 26.99 -19.60
C GLU A 537 -5.55 26.36 -19.59
N THR A 538 -5.76 25.38 -18.71
CA THR A 538 -7.04 24.68 -18.54
C THR A 538 -7.47 24.79 -17.09
N ASP A 539 -8.70 25.24 -16.90
CA ASP A 539 -9.42 25.18 -15.62
C ASP A 539 -10.67 24.33 -15.81
N TYR A 540 -10.91 23.40 -14.91
CA TYR A 540 -12.05 22.50 -14.95
C TYR A 540 -12.67 22.35 -13.56
N ASP A 541 -13.95 22.69 -13.47
CA ASP A 541 -14.76 22.52 -12.27
C ASP A 541 -15.88 21.54 -12.55
N ASN A 542 -16.00 20.52 -11.70
CA ASN A 542 -17.09 19.56 -11.80
C ASN A 542 -17.53 19.06 -10.43
N SER A 543 -18.79 18.65 -10.34
CA SER A 543 -19.37 18.04 -9.15
C SER A 543 -20.22 16.86 -9.53
N ARG A 544 -20.05 15.74 -8.82
CA ARG A 544 -20.85 14.53 -9.02
C ARG A 544 -21.45 14.07 -7.70
N SER A 545 -22.56 13.36 -7.79
CA SER A 545 -23.21 12.74 -6.63
C SER A 545 -23.75 11.37 -6.99
N ASP A 546 -23.30 10.37 -6.28
CA ASP A 546 -23.67 8.97 -6.49
C ASP A 546 -24.44 8.42 -5.30
N THR A 547 -25.39 7.54 -5.54
CA THR A 547 -26.04 6.73 -4.51
C THR A 547 -25.60 5.28 -4.72
N LEU A 548 -24.93 4.71 -3.74
CA LEU A 548 -24.27 3.42 -3.80
C LEU A 548 -25.02 2.42 -2.91
N TYR A 549 -25.21 1.19 -3.40
CA TYR A 549 -25.92 0.13 -2.69
C TYR A 549 -25.02 -1.08 -2.54
N ALA A 550 -24.71 -1.45 -1.31
CA ALA A 550 -24.02 -2.69 -0.98
C ALA A 550 -24.96 -3.64 -0.21
N GLY A 551 -24.72 -4.92 -0.27
CA GLY A 551 -25.57 -5.88 0.42
C GLY A 551 -24.95 -7.28 0.47
N LYS A 552 -25.51 -8.10 1.36
CA LYS A 552 -25.07 -9.48 1.60
C LYS A 552 -26.27 -10.36 1.90
N VAL A 553 -26.28 -11.55 1.31
CA VAL A 553 -27.14 -12.66 1.70
C VAL A 553 -26.29 -13.90 1.74
N GLN A 554 -26.29 -14.62 2.89
CA GLN A 554 -25.42 -15.78 3.10
C GLN A 554 -26.12 -16.80 3.96
N LEU A 555 -25.94 -18.07 3.65
CA LEU A 555 -26.31 -19.23 4.46
C LEU A 555 -25.05 -19.82 5.10
N ASP A 556 -25.16 -20.10 6.38
CA ASP A 556 -24.13 -20.75 7.18
C ASP A 556 -24.65 -22.11 7.63
N PHE A 557 -23.81 -23.16 7.48
CA PHE A 557 -24.10 -24.53 7.80
C PHE A 557 -23.07 -25.04 8.82
N HIS A 558 -23.48 -25.13 10.10
CA HIS A 558 -22.67 -25.67 11.19
C HIS A 558 -22.80 -27.21 11.19
N LEU A 559 -22.02 -27.87 10.33
CA LEU A 559 -22.13 -29.32 10.08
C LEU A 559 -21.57 -30.18 11.25
N ALA A 560 -20.62 -29.61 12.00
CA ALA A 560 -20.08 -30.16 13.24
C ALA A 560 -19.63 -28.98 14.14
N PRO A 561 -19.32 -29.21 15.44
CA PRO A 561 -18.82 -28.13 16.30
C PRO A 561 -17.63 -27.36 15.70
N ASP A 562 -16.72 -28.06 15.06
CA ASP A 562 -15.50 -27.52 14.49
C ASP A 562 -15.53 -27.49 12.94
N PHE A 563 -16.73 -27.46 12.33
CA PHE A 563 -16.90 -27.43 10.88
C PHE A 563 -18.04 -26.52 10.46
N LEU A 564 -17.69 -25.37 9.88
CA LEU A 564 -18.61 -24.43 9.25
C LEU A 564 -18.45 -24.51 7.72
N ALA A 565 -19.55 -24.70 6.99
CA ALA A 565 -19.63 -24.42 5.57
C ALA A 565 -20.53 -23.19 5.34
N TYR A 566 -20.25 -22.42 4.31
CA TYR A 566 -21.06 -21.25 3.98
C TYR A 566 -21.19 -21.04 2.48
N ALA A 567 -22.27 -20.38 2.07
CA ALA A 567 -22.46 -19.92 0.68
C ALA A 567 -23.25 -18.63 0.67
N GLY A 568 -22.83 -17.68 -0.18
CA GLY A 568 -23.47 -16.36 -0.19
C GLY A 568 -23.24 -15.55 -1.44
N VAL A 569 -24.02 -14.47 -1.52
CA VAL A 569 -23.89 -13.42 -2.53
C VAL A 569 -23.61 -12.11 -1.82
N ASN A 570 -22.51 -11.47 -2.17
CA ASN A 570 -22.07 -10.21 -1.62
C ASN A 570 -21.91 -9.18 -2.73
N ARG A 571 -22.41 -7.97 -2.50
CA ARG A 571 -22.24 -6.82 -3.40
C ARG A 571 -21.42 -5.73 -2.73
N GLY A 572 -20.27 -5.39 -3.32
CA GLY A 572 -19.42 -4.26 -2.97
C GLY A 572 -19.53 -3.18 -4.03
N VAL A 573 -19.20 -1.96 -3.63
CA VAL A 573 -19.21 -0.78 -4.51
C VAL A 573 -18.03 0.13 -4.21
N LYS A 574 -17.45 0.72 -5.26
CA LYS A 574 -16.48 1.82 -5.15
C LYS A 574 -17.07 3.07 -5.79
N GLY A 575 -16.88 4.21 -5.18
CA GLY A 575 -17.38 5.50 -5.67
C GLY A 575 -16.80 5.85 -7.03
N GLY A 576 -17.57 6.57 -7.86
CA GLY A 576 -17.05 7.22 -9.03
C GLY A 576 -16.13 8.38 -8.66
N GLY A 577 -15.39 8.91 -9.63
CA GLY A 577 -14.40 9.93 -9.36
C GLY A 577 -13.96 10.70 -10.59
N TYR A 578 -12.79 11.26 -10.47
CA TYR A 578 -12.14 12.06 -11.48
C TYR A 578 -10.71 11.57 -11.69
N THR A 579 -10.23 11.63 -12.91
CA THR A 579 -8.82 11.54 -13.25
C THR A 579 -8.23 12.94 -13.20
N ALA A 580 -7.06 13.09 -12.59
CA ALA A 580 -6.25 14.30 -12.72
C ALA A 580 -5.11 13.95 -13.70
N PRO A 581 -5.20 14.37 -14.97
CA PRO A 581 -4.26 13.92 -15.98
C PRO A 581 -2.92 14.64 -15.85
N LEU A 582 -1.83 13.88 -15.95
CA LEU A 582 -0.47 14.42 -16.05
C LEU A 582 -0.29 15.27 -17.31
N PHE A 583 -1.02 14.92 -18.39
CA PHE A 583 -0.87 15.51 -19.74
C PHE A 583 -2.21 15.96 -20.32
N PRO A 584 -2.85 17.01 -19.79
CA PRO A 584 -4.14 17.47 -20.29
C PRO A 584 -4.09 18.11 -21.68
N LEU A 585 -2.91 18.30 -22.26
CA LEU A 585 -2.72 18.91 -23.58
C LEU A 585 -3.46 18.20 -24.71
N PHE A 586 -3.66 16.89 -24.56
CA PHE A 586 -4.28 16.05 -25.57
C PHE A 586 -5.75 15.77 -25.29
N ILE A 587 -6.26 16.19 -24.14
CA ILE A 587 -7.64 15.97 -23.74
C ILE A 587 -8.52 17.07 -24.33
N THR A 588 -9.21 16.75 -25.40
CA THR A 588 -10.14 17.67 -26.08
C THR A 588 -11.53 17.68 -25.45
N ASP A 589 -11.89 16.61 -24.72
CA ASP A 589 -13.15 16.47 -24.02
C ASP A 589 -12.92 16.23 -22.53
N LEU A 590 -13.04 17.29 -21.72
CA LEU A 590 -12.85 17.22 -20.27
C LEU A 590 -13.90 16.34 -19.55
N SER A 591 -14.99 15.93 -20.22
CA SER A 591 -15.93 15.00 -19.63
C SER A 591 -15.33 13.60 -19.43
N THR A 592 -14.29 13.24 -20.19
CA THR A 592 -13.55 11.98 -20.06
C THR A 592 -12.77 11.86 -18.75
N LEU A 593 -12.54 12.97 -18.05
CA LEU A 593 -11.92 12.98 -16.72
C LEU A 593 -12.83 12.37 -15.65
N THR A 594 -14.09 12.13 -15.96
CA THR A 594 -15.07 11.62 -15.01
C THR A 594 -15.34 10.14 -15.24
N PHE A 595 -15.19 9.31 -14.24
CA PHE A 595 -15.51 7.89 -14.30
C PHE A 595 -16.64 7.51 -13.32
N LYS A 596 -17.39 6.45 -13.69
CA LYS A 596 -18.55 5.97 -12.93
C LYS A 596 -18.14 5.13 -11.70
N PRO A 597 -19.08 4.97 -10.74
CA PRO A 597 -18.90 3.97 -9.69
C PRO A 597 -18.77 2.56 -10.28
N GLU A 598 -17.94 1.73 -9.68
CA GLU A 598 -17.85 0.30 -10.00
C GLU A 598 -18.67 -0.53 -9.02
N THR A 599 -19.13 -1.66 -9.48
CA THR A 599 -19.89 -2.62 -8.67
C THR A 599 -19.34 -4.03 -8.87
N LEU A 600 -19.02 -4.70 -7.78
CA LEU A 600 -18.65 -6.10 -7.77
C LEU A 600 -19.75 -6.92 -7.09
N THR A 601 -20.28 -7.92 -7.79
CA THR A 601 -21.12 -8.96 -7.22
C THR A 601 -20.34 -10.26 -7.12
N SER A 602 -20.15 -10.74 -5.90
CA SER A 602 -19.44 -11.98 -5.57
C SER A 602 -20.43 -13.09 -5.27
N TYR A 603 -20.22 -14.24 -5.88
CA TYR A 603 -20.81 -15.53 -5.49
C TYR A 603 -19.71 -16.36 -4.88
N GLU A 604 -19.83 -16.69 -3.60
CA GLU A 604 -18.79 -17.39 -2.85
C GLU A 604 -19.36 -18.56 -2.08
N ALA A 605 -18.59 -19.65 -2.03
CA ALA A 605 -18.82 -20.76 -1.12
C ALA A 605 -17.49 -21.15 -0.48
N GLY A 606 -17.55 -21.52 0.79
CA GLY A 606 -16.34 -21.88 1.53
C GLY A 606 -16.62 -22.75 2.74
N PHE A 607 -15.54 -23.16 3.38
CA PHE A 607 -15.60 -23.91 4.64
C PHE A 607 -14.47 -23.50 5.59
N LYS A 608 -14.71 -23.72 6.87
CA LYS A 608 -13.75 -23.57 7.96
C LYS A 608 -13.82 -24.78 8.86
N SER A 609 -12.66 -25.31 9.20
CA SER A 609 -12.61 -26.54 9.98
C SER A 609 -11.37 -26.61 10.88
N GLU A 610 -11.53 -27.23 12.06
CA GLU A 610 -10.47 -27.52 12.98
C GLU A 610 -10.50 -29.01 13.32
N TYR A 611 -9.33 -29.60 13.54
CA TYR A 611 -9.15 -31.03 13.80
C TYR A 611 -8.10 -31.25 14.90
N PHE A 612 -8.11 -32.44 15.51
CA PHE A 612 -7.08 -32.88 16.46
C PHE A 612 -6.91 -31.92 17.65
N ASP A 613 -8.01 -31.63 18.36
CA ASP A 613 -8.02 -30.71 19.48
C ASP A 613 -7.45 -29.32 19.09
N HIS A 614 -7.91 -28.77 17.98
CA HIS A 614 -7.54 -27.44 17.41
C HIS A 614 -6.06 -27.32 17.05
N THR A 615 -5.34 -28.44 16.84
CA THR A 615 -3.95 -28.39 16.36
C THR A 615 -3.82 -28.25 14.84
N LEU A 616 -4.86 -28.56 14.09
CA LEU A 616 -4.92 -28.41 12.63
C LEU A 616 -6.14 -27.61 12.24
N ARG A 617 -5.91 -26.51 11.55
CA ARG A 617 -6.93 -25.64 10.95
C ARG A 617 -6.85 -25.70 9.44
N VAL A 618 -7.99 -25.90 8.75
CA VAL A 618 -8.10 -25.94 7.30
C VAL A 618 -9.28 -25.08 6.85
N ASN A 619 -9.00 -24.03 6.12
CA ASN A 619 -9.99 -23.10 5.59
C ASN A 619 -9.87 -23.02 4.07
N GLY A 620 -11.01 -22.95 3.36
CA GLY A 620 -11.01 -22.83 1.92
C GLY A 620 -12.22 -22.09 1.40
N ALA A 621 -12.08 -21.45 0.24
CA ALA A 621 -13.15 -20.78 -0.46
C ALA A 621 -12.98 -20.86 -1.97
N VAL A 622 -14.11 -20.85 -2.68
CA VAL A 622 -14.18 -20.67 -4.14
C VAL A 622 -15.14 -19.53 -4.44
N TYR A 623 -14.83 -18.76 -5.47
CA TYR A 623 -15.60 -17.56 -5.77
C TYR A 623 -15.67 -17.28 -7.27
N TYR A 624 -16.76 -16.58 -7.64
CA TYR A 624 -16.95 -15.97 -8.95
C TYR A 624 -17.36 -14.50 -8.75
N TYR A 625 -16.66 -13.59 -9.41
CA TYR A 625 -16.90 -12.16 -9.39
C TYR A 625 -17.44 -11.70 -10.73
N ASP A 626 -18.62 -11.05 -10.73
CA ASP A 626 -19.16 -10.27 -11.83
C ASP A 626 -18.94 -8.78 -11.51
N TYR A 627 -18.01 -8.17 -12.23
CA TYR A 627 -17.63 -6.78 -12.07
C TYR A 627 -18.27 -5.94 -13.16
N LYS A 628 -19.00 -4.91 -12.76
CA LYS A 628 -19.59 -3.91 -13.65
C LYS A 628 -18.91 -2.56 -13.46
N ASP A 629 -18.63 -1.90 -14.59
CA ASP A 629 -17.97 -0.60 -14.60
C ASP A 629 -16.63 -0.59 -13.81
N TYR A 630 -15.85 -1.70 -13.87
CA TYR A 630 -14.51 -1.76 -13.27
C TYR A 630 -13.68 -0.56 -13.70
N GLN A 631 -13.03 0.12 -12.76
CA GLN A 631 -12.24 1.32 -13.00
C GLN A 631 -10.81 0.95 -13.45
N ALA A 632 -10.65 0.80 -14.75
CA ALA A 632 -9.40 0.41 -15.39
C ALA A 632 -8.52 1.63 -15.69
N LEU A 633 -7.31 1.66 -15.14
CA LEU A 633 -6.31 2.69 -15.46
C LEU A 633 -5.65 2.37 -16.79
N LEU A 634 -5.65 3.35 -17.68
CA LEU A 634 -5.02 3.29 -19.00
C LEU A 634 -4.00 4.39 -19.16
N TYR A 635 -2.95 4.07 -19.91
CA TYR A 635 -2.03 5.03 -20.51
C TYR A 635 -2.20 4.94 -22.02
N THR A 636 -2.80 5.95 -22.62
CA THR A 636 -3.01 5.99 -24.07
C THR A 636 -1.70 6.28 -24.82
N ILE A 637 -1.69 6.05 -26.13
CA ILE A 637 -0.54 6.42 -27.00
C ILE A 637 -0.23 7.91 -26.89
N SER A 638 -1.24 8.75 -26.62
CA SER A 638 -1.11 10.20 -26.41
C SER A 638 -0.65 10.55 -25.01
N LEU A 639 -0.29 9.56 -24.17
CA LEU A 639 0.14 9.75 -22.76
C LEU A 639 -0.97 10.23 -21.83
N GLU A 640 -2.20 10.14 -22.25
CA GLU A 640 -3.32 10.42 -21.37
C GLU A 640 -3.40 9.31 -20.31
N GLN A 641 -3.32 9.69 -19.06
CA GLN A 641 -3.64 8.83 -17.93
C GLN A 641 -5.14 8.97 -17.69
N LEU A 642 -5.89 7.93 -17.97
CA LEU A 642 -7.35 7.93 -17.85
C LEU A 642 -7.83 6.70 -17.09
N ILE A 643 -8.88 6.87 -16.30
CA ILE A 643 -9.64 5.76 -15.77
C ILE A 643 -10.89 5.58 -16.64
N VAL A 644 -10.99 4.43 -17.27
CA VAL A 644 -12.17 4.03 -18.05
C VAL A 644 -12.97 2.97 -17.29
N ASN A 645 -14.27 2.92 -17.53
CA ASN A 645 -15.13 1.88 -16.96
C ASN A 645 -15.26 0.73 -17.95
N ALA A 646 -14.92 -0.48 -17.51
CA ALA A 646 -15.03 -1.72 -18.28
C ALA A 646 -15.67 -2.82 -17.44
N ASP A 647 -16.19 -3.87 -18.07
CA ASP A 647 -16.64 -5.05 -17.34
C ASP A 647 -15.47 -5.99 -17.05
N ALA A 648 -15.47 -6.64 -15.89
CA ALA A 648 -14.46 -7.64 -15.55
C ALA A 648 -15.07 -8.90 -14.92
N LYS A 649 -14.35 -9.99 -14.98
CA LYS A 649 -14.71 -11.27 -14.35
C LYS A 649 -13.50 -11.88 -13.68
N HIS A 650 -13.67 -12.30 -12.42
CA HIS A 650 -12.65 -13.06 -11.72
C HIS A 650 -13.25 -14.39 -11.25
N THR A 651 -12.51 -15.46 -11.41
CA THR A 651 -12.86 -16.78 -10.88
C THR A 651 -11.68 -17.32 -10.13
N GLY A 652 -11.89 -17.86 -8.95
CA GLY A 652 -10.76 -18.34 -8.17
C GLY A 652 -11.13 -19.20 -6.98
N GLY A 653 -10.10 -19.64 -6.29
CA GLY A 653 -10.21 -20.39 -5.06
C GLY A 653 -8.94 -20.27 -4.22
N GLU A 654 -9.09 -20.51 -2.94
CA GLU A 654 -8.01 -20.42 -1.96
C GLU A 654 -8.13 -21.49 -0.91
N LEU A 655 -6.99 -21.92 -0.39
CA LEU A 655 -6.86 -22.89 0.69
C LEU A 655 -5.77 -22.41 1.64
N GLU A 656 -6.06 -22.46 2.95
CA GLU A 656 -5.14 -22.18 4.04
C GLU A 656 -5.12 -23.34 5.02
N VAL A 657 -3.93 -23.76 5.38
CA VAL A 657 -3.68 -24.83 6.35
C VAL A 657 -2.70 -24.31 7.40
N ASP A 658 -3.07 -24.35 8.68
CA ASP A 658 -2.18 -24.09 9.81
C ASP A 658 -2.18 -25.31 10.71
N TRP A 659 -1.00 -25.88 10.99
CA TRP A 659 -0.85 -27.11 11.70
C TRP A 659 0.26 -27.07 12.72
N ALA A 660 -0.10 -27.28 13.98
CA ALA A 660 0.83 -27.40 15.11
C ALA A 660 0.73 -28.78 15.73
N PRO A 661 1.30 -29.85 15.08
CA PRO A 661 1.14 -31.23 15.55
C PRO A 661 1.70 -31.47 16.96
N THR A 662 2.62 -30.66 17.38
CA THR A 662 3.20 -30.62 18.72
C THR A 662 3.59 -29.18 19.07
N PRO A 663 3.79 -28.85 20.36
CA PRO A 663 4.26 -27.51 20.74
C PRO A 663 5.62 -27.11 20.12
N ALA A 664 6.37 -28.09 19.61
CA ALA A 664 7.66 -27.85 18.97
C ALA A 664 7.56 -27.48 17.48
N TRP A 665 6.52 -27.93 16.78
CA TRP A 665 6.38 -27.74 15.33
C TRP A 665 5.17 -26.92 14.96
N ARG A 666 5.35 -25.97 14.05
CA ARG A 666 4.27 -25.26 13.35
C ARG A 666 4.55 -25.25 11.85
N PHE A 667 3.51 -25.55 11.08
CA PHE A 667 3.48 -25.49 9.62
C PHE A 667 2.30 -24.63 9.20
N ALA A 668 2.53 -23.65 8.35
CA ALA A 668 1.46 -22.88 7.71
C ALA A 668 1.67 -22.89 6.21
N VAL A 669 0.60 -23.13 5.45
CA VAL A 669 0.61 -23.12 3.98
C VAL A 669 -0.65 -22.43 3.49
N GLY A 670 -0.48 -21.48 2.60
CA GLY A 670 -1.57 -20.83 1.87
C GLY A 670 -1.35 -20.93 0.37
N VAL A 671 -2.40 -21.22 -0.39
CA VAL A 671 -2.37 -21.21 -1.85
C VAL A 671 -3.64 -20.58 -2.38
N ALA A 672 -3.52 -19.76 -3.44
CA ALA A 672 -4.67 -19.22 -4.14
C ALA A 672 -4.47 -19.24 -5.66
N TYR A 673 -5.59 -19.42 -6.35
CA TYR A 673 -5.70 -19.31 -7.80
C TYR A 673 -6.70 -18.21 -8.15
N VAL A 674 -6.35 -17.36 -9.11
CA VAL A 674 -7.19 -16.27 -9.62
C VAL A 674 -7.09 -16.26 -11.14
N ASP A 675 -8.21 -16.39 -11.83
CA ASP A 675 -8.32 -16.12 -13.26
C ASP A 675 -9.17 -14.87 -13.44
N ALA A 676 -8.51 -13.76 -13.76
CA ALA A 676 -9.10 -12.43 -13.84
C ALA A 676 -8.96 -11.87 -15.26
N ILE A 677 -10.04 -11.31 -15.79
CA ILE A 677 -10.10 -10.72 -17.13
C ILE A 677 -10.92 -9.44 -17.08
N VAL A 678 -10.34 -8.34 -17.60
CA VAL A 678 -11.03 -7.08 -17.92
C VAL A 678 -11.36 -7.13 -19.41
N LYS A 679 -12.62 -6.82 -19.76
CA LYS A 679 -13.16 -7.10 -21.09
C LYS A 679 -13.27 -5.86 -21.94
N ASP A 680 -13.05 -6.05 -23.25
CA ASP A 680 -13.39 -5.08 -24.28
C ASP A 680 -12.78 -3.69 -24.04
N VAL A 681 -11.48 -3.64 -23.70
CA VAL A 681 -10.77 -2.40 -23.39
C VAL A 681 -9.86 -2.02 -24.55
N ASP A 682 -9.90 -0.75 -24.95
CA ASP A 682 -8.89 -0.14 -25.81
C ASP A 682 -7.80 0.48 -24.91
N THR A 683 -6.74 -0.29 -24.63
CA THR A 683 -5.67 0.15 -23.76
C THR A 683 -4.74 1.19 -24.39
N ARG A 684 -4.87 1.45 -25.68
CA ARG A 684 -3.97 2.36 -26.43
C ARG A 684 -4.66 3.56 -27.04
N GLY A 685 -5.99 3.64 -26.98
CA GLY A 685 -6.75 4.73 -27.61
C GLY A 685 -6.72 4.68 -29.15
N ASN A 686 -6.47 3.52 -29.74
CA ASN A 686 -6.32 3.35 -31.19
C ASN A 686 -7.54 2.65 -31.84
N GLY A 687 -8.63 2.46 -31.08
CA GLY A 687 -9.86 1.79 -31.52
C GLY A 687 -9.78 0.26 -31.55
N ILE A 688 -8.70 -0.33 -31.04
CA ILE A 688 -8.56 -1.80 -30.94
C ILE A 688 -8.94 -2.24 -29.54
N HIS A 689 -10.04 -2.93 -29.44
CA HIS A 689 -10.57 -3.50 -28.20
C HIS A 689 -10.15 -4.94 -28.01
N ALA A 690 -9.72 -5.30 -26.79
CA ALA A 690 -9.35 -6.66 -26.42
C ALA A 690 -9.64 -6.95 -24.94
N ASP A 691 -9.56 -8.22 -24.59
CA ASP A 691 -9.61 -8.67 -23.19
C ASP A 691 -8.19 -8.71 -22.60
N TYR A 692 -8.00 -8.15 -21.40
CA TYR A 692 -6.70 -8.06 -20.74
C TYR A 692 -6.73 -8.63 -19.31
N VAL A 693 -5.58 -9.07 -18.83
CA VAL A 693 -5.40 -9.45 -17.42
C VAL A 693 -5.21 -8.18 -16.58
N PRO A 694 -5.91 -8.00 -15.45
CA PRO A 694 -5.64 -6.86 -14.58
C PRO A 694 -4.17 -6.83 -14.13
N GLY A 695 -3.59 -5.64 -14.01
CA GLY A 695 -2.25 -5.51 -13.44
C GLY A 695 -2.18 -6.07 -12.02
N ASN A 696 -1.01 -6.59 -11.63
CA ASN A 696 -0.76 -7.16 -10.29
C ASN A 696 -1.72 -8.30 -9.88
N ALA A 697 -2.18 -9.08 -10.85
CA ALA A 697 -3.06 -10.23 -10.66
C ALA A 697 -2.39 -11.56 -11.07
N PRO A 698 -1.39 -12.05 -10.30
CA PRO A 698 -0.77 -13.35 -10.58
C PRO A 698 -1.82 -14.46 -10.45
N ARG A 699 -1.83 -15.40 -11.42
CA ARG A 699 -2.79 -16.52 -11.41
C ARG A 699 -2.63 -17.42 -10.19
N TRP A 700 -1.40 -17.64 -9.74
CA TRP A 700 -1.07 -18.43 -8.56
C TRP A 700 -0.30 -17.60 -7.56
N THR A 701 -0.74 -17.59 -6.33
CA THR A 701 0.01 -17.11 -5.18
C THR A 701 0.11 -18.22 -4.15
N GLY A 702 1.23 -18.27 -3.46
CA GLY A 702 1.42 -19.23 -2.38
C GLY A 702 2.35 -18.68 -1.31
N ASN A 703 2.16 -19.15 -0.09
CA ASN A 703 3.06 -18.92 1.02
C ASN A 703 3.21 -20.20 1.83
N ALA A 704 4.36 -20.35 2.46
CA ALA A 704 4.64 -21.48 3.34
C ALA A 704 5.54 -21.05 4.49
N LEU A 705 5.34 -21.67 5.65
CA LEU A 705 6.15 -21.49 6.84
C LEU A 705 6.37 -22.83 7.50
N VAL A 706 7.58 -23.07 7.98
CA VAL A 706 7.92 -24.11 8.93
C VAL A 706 8.72 -23.52 10.08
N ARG A 707 8.29 -23.78 11.30
CA ARG A 707 8.95 -23.37 12.54
C ARG A 707 9.16 -24.56 13.45
N TYR A 708 10.35 -24.65 14.04
CA TYR A 708 10.71 -25.66 15.01
C TYR A 708 11.30 -25.03 16.27
N ASN A 709 10.65 -25.25 17.39
CA ASN A 709 11.08 -24.77 18.70
C ASN A 709 11.85 -25.89 19.43
N LEU A 710 13.18 -25.77 19.48
CA LEU A 710 14.08 -26.71 20.11
C LEU A 710 14.34 -26.31 21.56
N PRO A 711 13.97 -27.12 22.60
CA PRO A 711 14.35 -26.84 23.97
C PRO A 711 15.87 -26.86 24.13
N VAL A 712 16.45 -25.80 24.69
CA VAL A 712 17.91 -25.65 24.87
C VAL A 712 18.17 -25.01 26.26
N GLY A 713 18.73 -25.78 27.19
CA GLY A 713 19.03 -25.29 28.52
C GLY A 713 17.80 -24.77 29.25
N SER A 714 17.82 -23.49 29.65
CA SER A 714 16.70 -22.82 30.33
C SER A 714 15.87 -21.98 29.39
N GLY A 715 15.74 -22.37 28.11
CA GLY A 715 15.00 -21.67 27.11
C GLY A 715 14.69 -22.56 25.90
N HIS A 716 14.38 -21.94 24.79
CA HIS A 716 14.23 -22.61 23.48
C HIS A 716 14.89 -21.81 22.37
N VAL A 717 15.38 -22.52 21.37
CA VAL A 717 15.80 -21.97 20.09
C VAL A 717 14.70 -22.21 19.07
N ALA A 718 14.19 -21.16 18.45
CA ALA A 718 13.28 -21.27 17.33
C ALA A 718 14.06 -21.20 16.02
N LEU A 719 13.83 -22.16 15.13
CA LEU A 719 14.33 -22.20 13.76
C LEU A 719 13.14 -22.04 12.83
N GLN A 720 13.20 -21.07 11.93
CA GLN A 720 12.11 -20.79 10.99
C GLN A 720 12.62 -20.67 9.57
N LEU A 721 11.85 -21.23 8.65
CA LEU A 721 11.96 -20.99 7.21
C LEU A 721 10.57 -20.63 6.71
N ASP A 722 10.46 -19.50 6.02
CA ASP A 722 9.23 -19.06 5.38
C ASP A 722 9.50 -18.54 3.98
N GLY A 723 8.45 -18.41 3.20
CA GLY A 723 8.58 -17.87 1.86
C GLY A 723 7.24 -17.72 1.14
N ASN A 724 7.29 -16.99 0.05
CA ASN A 724 6.15 -16.75 -0.82
C ASN A 724 6.51 -16.97 -2.28
N TYR A 725 5.50 -17.29 -3.08
CA TYR A 725 5.58 -17.52 -4.51
C TYR A 725 4.48 -16.75 -5.23
N LEU A 726 4.84 -16.08 -6.32
CA LEU A 726 3.93 -15.47 -7.26
C LEU A 726 4.22 -16.01 -8.67
N SER A 727 3.18 -16.46 -9.35
CA SER A 727 3.30 -16.79 -10.78
C SER A 727 3.48 -15.51 -11.60
N ARG A 728 3.80 -15.63 -12.87
CA ARG A 728 3.90 -14.53 -13.83
C ARG A 728 2.68 -13.62 -13.78
N PHE A 729 2.90 -12.30 -13.84
CA PHE A 729 1.87 -11.26 -13.93
C PHE A 729 2.41 -10.02 -14.66
N TRP A 730 1.54 -9.09 -15.00
CA TRP A 730 1.89 -7.79 -15.56
C TRP A 730 1.66 -6.67 -14.54
N PHE A 731 2.44 -5.60 -14.64
CA PHE A 731 2.27 -4.45 -13.73
C PHE A 731 1.14 -3.51 -14.13
N ASN A 732 0.73 -3.54 -15.39
CA ASN A 732 -0.37 -2.72 -15.92
C ASN A 732 -1.33 -3.56 -16.79
N LEU A 733 -2.40 -2.93 -17.28
CA LEU A 733 -3.45 -3.57 -18.06
C LEU A 733 -3.05 -3.83 -19.52
N SER A 734 -1.90 -3.36 -19.99
CA SER A 734 -1.51 -3.48 -21.41
C SER A 734 -0.99 -4.87 -21.80
N ASP A 735 -0.70 -5.74 -20.82
CA ASP A 735 -0.14 -7.09 -21.00
C ASP A 735 1.15 -7.11 -21.85
N LEU A 736 1.93 -6.01 -21.81
CA LEU A 736 3.17 -5.91 -22.59
C LEU A 736 4.30 -6.71 -21.95
N PRO A 737 5.09 -7.44 -22.74
CA PRO A 737 6.20 -8.25 -22.22
C PRO A 737 7.26 -7.43 -21.45
N VAL A 738 7.46 -6.17 -21.80
CA VAL A 738 8.47 -5.31 -21.17
C VAL A 738 8.12 -4.92 -19.71
N VAL A 739 6.85 -5.02 -19.34
CA VAL A 739 6.36 -4.79 -17.96
C VAL A 739 5.76 -6.06 -17.37
N GLU A 740 6.21 -7.21 -17.85
CA GLU A 740 5.90 -8.52 -17.28
C GLU A 740 6.87 -8.84 -16.13
N GLN A 741 6.35 -9.24 -14.99
CA GLN A 741 7.12 -9.88 -13.93
C GLN A 741 7.05 -11.40 -14.12
N PRO A 742 8.17 -12.07 -14.46
CA PRO A 742 8.24 -13.52 -14.48
C PRO A 742 7.94 -14.12 -13.10
N ALA A 743 7.52 -15.39 -13.09
CA ALA A 743 7.28 -16.10 -11.83
C ALA A 743 8.51 -16.08 -10.92
N PHE A 744 8.31 -15.83 -9.62
CA PHE A 744 9.38 -15.82 -8.65
C PHE A 744 8.91 -16.30 -7.28
N GLY A 745 9.89 -16.70 -6.47
CA GLY A 745 9.69 -16.99 -5.05
C GLY A 745 10.79 -16.35 -4.23
N VAL A 746 10.43 -15.90 -3.03
CA VAL A 746 11.35 -15.36 -2.04
C VAL A 746 11.26 -16.21 -0.79
N ALA A 747 12.39 -16.62 -0.25
CA ALA A 747 12.49 -17.39 0.99
C ALA A 747 13.27 -16.61 2.03
N ASN A 748 12.87 -16.74 3.30
CA ASN A 748 13.51 -16.11 4.45
C ASN A 748 13.86 -17.19 5.47
N ALA A 749 14.91 -16.96 6.27
CA ALA A 749 15.27 -17.83 7.38
C ALA A 749 15.49 -17.01 8.64
N ARG A 750 15.09 -17.55 9.79
CA ARG A 750 15.26 -16.91 11.10
C ARG A 750 15.69 -17.91 12.13
N VAL A 751 16.53 -17.47 13.06
CA VAL A 751 16.86 -18.17 14.30
C VAL A 751 16.71 -17.22 15.46
N SER A 752 16.02 -17.65 16.54
CA SER A 752 15.95 -16.86 17.77
C SER A 752 16.08 -17.75 18.99
N TYR A 753 16.54 -17.17 20.08
CA TYR A 753 16.62 -17.79 21.41
C TYR A 753 15.78 -16.99 22.38
N THR A 754 14.87 -17.68 23.09
CA THR A 754 14.05 -17.12 24.16
C THR A 754 14.24 -17.96 25.43
N PRO A 755 14.71 -17.37 26.55
CA PRO A 755 14.79 -18.08 27.83
C PRO A 755 13.40 -18.36 28.39
N ASN A 756 13.26 -19.36 29.29
CA ASN A 756 11.99 -19.72 29.89
C ASN A 756 11.32 -18.58 30.68
N THR A 757 12.07 -17.55 31.03
CA THR A 757 11.50 -16.33 31.64
C THR A 757 10.64 -15.53 30.69
N GLY A 758 10.78 -15.73 29.37
CA GLY A 758 10.11 -14.95 28.34
C GLY A 758 10.51 -13.46 28.30
N LYS A 759 11.44 -13.04 29.15
CA LYS A 759 11.76 -11.60 29.30
C LYS A 759 12.54 -11.01 28.14
N TYR A 760 13.28 -11.82 27.39
CA TYR A 760 13.98 -11.33 26.21
C TYR A 760 14.04 -12.37 25.10
N GLU A 761 14.15 -11.94 23.88
CA GLU A 761 14.46 -12.75 22.70
C GLU A 761 15.68 -12.14 22.02
N ILE A 762 16.59 -12.98 21.55
CA ILE A 762 17.71 -12.57 20.71
C ILE A 762 17.64 -13.40 19.43
N GLY A 763 17.67 -12.75 18.29
CA GLY A 763 17.56 -13.47 17.03
C GLY A 763 18.38 -12.86 15.91
N ALA A 764 18.48 -13.66 14.85
CA ALA A 764 19.04 -13.25 13.57
C ALA A 764 18.16 -13.77 12.44
N SER A 765 18.08 -13.00 11.36
CA SER A 765 17.30 -13.37 10.18
C SER A 765 18.03 -12.99 8.89
N VAL A 766 17.69 -13.70 7.84
CA VAL A 766 18.04 -13.35 6.47
C VAL A 766 16.76 -13.32 5.65
N GLU A 767 16.47 -12.18 5.05
CA GLU A 767 15.39 -12.02 4.09
C GLU A 767 15.95 -12.20 2.67
N ASN A 768 15.10 -12.68 1.76
CA ASN A 768 15.49 -13.01 0.39
C ASN A 768 16.76 -13.87 0.35
N LEU A 769 16.74 -15.02 1.04
CA LEU A 769 17.89 -15.90 1.25
C LEU A 769 18.65 -16.24 -0.03
N ALA A 770 17.94 -16.42 -1.14
CA ALA A 770 18.51 -16.75 -2.44
C ALA A 770 19.00 -15.52 -3.24
N ASP A 771 18.87 -14.31 -2.68
CA ASP A 771 19.15 -13.04 -3.37
C ASP A 771 18.42 -12.94 -4.72
N LYS A 772 17.13 -13.32 -4.71
CA LYS A 772 16.30 -13.30 -5.91
C LYS A 772 16.05 -11.86 -6.35
N HIS A 773 16.43 -11.54 -7.57
CA HIS A 773 16.09 -10.29 -8.21
C HIS A 773 14.69 -10.39 -8.83
N TYR A 774 13.81 -9.42 -8.51
CA TYR A 774 12.42 -9.35 -8.98
C TYR A 774 11.93 -7.90 -8.96
N GLY A 775 10.92 -7.61 -9.78
CA GLY A 775 10.25 -6.31 -9.78
C GLY A 775 9.04 -6.27 -8.85
N THR A 776 8.76 -5.11 -8.29
CA THR A 776 7.56 -4.82 -7.50
C THR A 776 6.60 -3.87 -8.20
N MET A 777 7.10 -3.13 -9.18
CA MET A 777 6.34 -2.22 -10.04
C MET A 777 7.00 -2.10 -11.40
N GLY A 778 6.24 -1.79 -12.44
CA GLY A 778 6.75 -1.54 -13.77
C GLY A 778 5.93 -0.49 -14.52
N PHE A 779 6.63 0.39 -15.23
CA PHE A 779 6.06 1.38 -16.13
C PHE A 779 6.46 1.12 -17.56
N ASP A 780 5.49 1.25 -18.45
CA ASP A 780 5.70 1.26 -19.89
C ASP A 780 5.68 2.69 -20.40
N ASN A 781 6.85 3.27 -20.54
CA ASN A 781 7.05 4.59 -21.17
C ASN A 781 7.58 4.45 -22.60
N THR A 782 7.42 3.28 -23.22
CA THR A 782 7.99 2.99 -24.54
C THR A 782 7.47 3.89 -25.64
N SER A 783 6.20 4.29 -25.55
CA SER A 783 5.59 5.25 -26.47
C SER A 783 6.08 6.69 -26.28
N ILE A 784 6.66 7.02 -25.11
CA ILE A 784 7.12 8.36 -24.77
C ILE A 784 8.59 8.55 -25.17
N ASN A 785 9.44 7.68 -24.63
CA ASN A 785 10.89 7.83 -24.68
C ASN A 785 11.60 6.52 -25.04
N GLY A 786 10.87 5.49 -25.43
CA GLY A 786 11.41 4.17 -25.76
C GLY A 786 11.89 3.38 -24.52
N LEU A 787 11.46 3.75 -23.32
CA LEU A 787 11.90 3.14 -22.06
C LEU A 787 10.78 2.33 -21.40
N ALA A 788 11.12 1.21 -20.82
CA ALA A 788 10.34 0.56 -19.79
C ALA A 788 11.15 0.58 -18.49
N GLN A 789 10.46 0.62 -17.38
CA GLN A 789 11.06 0.79 -16.07
C GLN A 789 10.53 -0.25 -15.11
N ILE A 790 11.43 -0.83 -14.33
CA ILE A 790 11.07 -1.79 -13.27
C ILE A 790 11.62 -1.27 -11.94
N TYR A 791 10.78 -1.24 -10.92
CA TYR A 791 11.21 -0.99 -9.55
C TYR A 791 11.59 -2.32 -8.90
N PRO A 792 12.85 -2.54 -8.49
CA PRO A 792 13.28 -3.82 -7.95
C PRO A 792 12.76 -4.05 -6.54
N GLY A 793 12.55 -5.30 -6.20
CA GLY A 793 12.27 -5.72 -4.83
C GLY A 793 13.54 -5.75 -3.97
N MET A 794 13.35 -5.83 -2.66
CA MET A 794 14.45 -5.82 -1.69
C MET A 794 15.44 -6.96 -1.95
N PRO A 795 16.76 -6.66 -1.96
CA PRO A 795 17.80 -7.69 -2.09
C PRO A 795 17.88 -8.55 -0.84
N ARG A 796 18.80 -9.51 -0.82
CA ARG A 796 19.11 -10.25 0.42
C ARG A 796 19.56 -9.29 1.51
N TRP A 797 19.03 -9.51 2.73
CA TRP A 797 19.28 -8.64 3.86
C TRP A 797 19.47 -9.43 5.15
N PHE A 798 20.62 -9.27 5.80
CA PHE A 798 20.92 -9.86 7.10
C PHE A 798 20.58 -8.89 8.24
N LYS A 799 19.86 -9.38 9.25
CA LYS A 799 19.42 -8.62 10.41
C LYS A 799 19.66 -9.39 11.69
N ALA A 800 19.89 -8.69 12.79
CA ALA A 800 19.89 -9.24 14.14
C ALA A 800 19.05 -8.35 15.05
N HIS A 801 18.35 -8.93 16.01
CA HIS A 801 17.47 -8.19 16.92
C HIS A 801 17.59 -8.68 18.35
N ILE A 802 17.24 -7.82 19.25
CA ILE A 802 17.01 -8.11 20.66
C ILE A 802 15.69 -7.45 21.07
N THR A 803 14.78 -8.25 21.62
CA THR A 803 13.53 -7.78 22.22
C THR A 803 13.56 -8.02 23.72
N TYR A 804 13.15 -7.03 24.50
CA TYR A 804 12.99 -7.15 25.96
C TYR A 804 11.55 -6.85 26.33
N HIS A 805 10.95 -7.75 27.12
CA HIS A 805 9.58 -7.63 27.66
C HIS A 805 9.64 -7.36 29.17
N PHE A 806 8.81 -6.45 29.66
CA PHE A 806 8.76 -6.06 31.09
C PHE A 806 7.34 -5.82 31.58
#